data_0f1ddd1e6ecdd26bfdbbfac0777f0ea5
#
_entry.id   0f1ddd1e6ecdd26bfdbbfac0777f0ea5
#
_cell.length_a   1.000
_cell.length_b   1.000
_cell.length_c   1.000
_cell.angle_alpha   90.00
_cell.angle_beta   90.00
_cell.angle_gamma   90.00
#
_symmetry.space_group_name_H-M   'P 1'
#
loop_
_entity.id
_entity.type
_entity.pdbx_description
1 polymer ?
#
loop_
_entity_poly.entity_id
_entity_poly.type
_entity_poly.pdbx_seq_one_letter_code
_entity_poly.pdbx_strand_id
1 'polypeptide(L)'
;MPLAFYVAYKSKFSYMNSKQVMNHAADNIRILAASMVEKAKSGHPGGAMGGADFINVLYAEYLQYDPQNPKWEGRDRFFLDPGHMSPMLYSQLALIGKFTLDELKQLRQWGSPTPGHPEVDVMRGIENTSGPLGQGHVFAVGAAIAAKFLAARTGNPTFNKETIYAYISDGGIQEEISQGAGRIAGHLGLDNLIMFYDSNDIQLSTETKDVISEDTAMKYRAWGWNVIEINGNDCEQIRTALDAAKAESKRPTLIIGKCIMGKGARKDDNSSYEHNCKTHGAPLGGDAYKNTMINLGADPENPFVIFDDVKEIYAKREEELKAIVAARYEEEAAWAAANPEKAAQLKEWFSGVAPKVDWAGIQQKANDATRNASATVLGALAQQVPNMICASADLSNSDKTDGFLKKTHAFVNGDFSGAFFQAGVAELTMACCCIGMALHGGVIAACGTFFVFSDYMKPAVRMAALMQLPVKFIWTHDAFRVGEDGPTHEPVEQEAQIRLMEKLKNHKGHNSMLVLRPADVEETTQAWKLAMENTATPTALIFSRQNIANLPAGTDYTQTAKGAYIVAGADENQDVILVASGSEVSTLVAGAELLRKDGVKLRIVSVPSEGLFSSQSKEYQESIIPTGAKVFGLTAGLPVNLQGLVGHNGKVWGLESFGFSAPYKVLDEKLGFTAENVYNQVKAML
;
A
#
# COMPACT_ATOMS: atom_id res chain seq x y z
N MET A 1 -18.50 8.04 -26.52
CA MET A 1 -18.16 8.73 -27.80
C MET A 1 -18.53 7.82 -28.95
N PRO A 2 -19.11 8.30 -30.04
CA PRO A 2 -19.28 7.47 -31.21
C PRO A 2 -17.92 7.08 -31.79
N LEU A 3 -17.82 5.85 -32.26
CA LEU A 3 -16.64 5.27 -32.94
C LEU A 3 -16.06 6.20 -34.03
N ALA A 4 -16.92 7.03 -34.63
CA ALA A 4 -16.56 8.01 -35.66
C ALA A 4 -15.60 9.12 -35.15
N PHE A 5 -15.67 9.52 -33.89
CA PHE A 5 -14.78 10.53 -33.32
C PHE A 5 -13.38 9.96 -33.02
N TYR A 6 -13.33 8.69 -32.57
CA TYR A 6 -12.07 7.98 -32.34
C TYR A 6 -11.34 7.68 -33.67
N VAL A 7 -12.09 7.30 -34.71
CA VAL A 7 -11.55 7.09 -36.06
C VAL A 7 -11.13 8.41 -36.71
N ALA A 8 -11.91 9.50 -36.54
CA ALA A 8 -11.54 10.82 -37.05
C ALA A 8 -10.34 11.45 -36.31
N TYR A 9 -10.17 11.14 -35.01
CA TYR A 9 -9.02 11.55 -34.20
C TYR A 9 -7.74 10.82 -34.67
N LYS A 10 -7.80 9.49 -34.91
CA LYS A 10 -6.70 8.74 -35.55
C LYS A 10 -6.35 9.27 -36.95
N SER A 11 -7.32 9.72 -37.75
CA SER A 11 -7.07 10.19 -39.13
C SER A 11 -6.39 11.55 -39.21
N LYS A 12 -6.39 12.37 -38.15
CA LYS A 12 -5.75 13.68 -38.13
C LYS A 12 -4.30 13.66 -37.58
N PHE A 13 -3.92 12.62 -36.81
CA PHE A 13 -2.61 12.47 -36.17
C PHE A 13 -1.91 11.13 -36.44
N SER A 14 -2.41 10.31 -37.33
CA SER A 14 -1.91 8.96 -37.58
C SER A 14 -0.70 8.96 -38.56
N TYR A 15 0.44 9.37 -38.07
CA TYR A 15 1.68 8.73 -38.54
C TYR A 15 2.25 7.93 -37.36
N MET A 16 1.89 6.64 -37.26
CA MET A 16 2.64 5.70 -36.39
C MET A 16 4.11 5.81 -36.74
N ASN A 17 4.96 5.85 -35.73
CA ASN A 17 6.39 5.88 -35.94
C ASN A 17 6.83 4.59 -36.67
N SER A 18 7.81 4.68 -37.57
CA SER A 18 8.25 3.50 -38.32
C SER A 18 8.80 2.42 -37.39
N LYS A 19 8.62 1.14 -37.76
CA LYS A 19 9.19 0.00 -37.01
C LYS A 19 10.69 0.18 -36.73
N GLN A 20 11.41 0.72 -37.71
CA GLN A 20 12.87 0.93 -37.59
C GLN A 20 13.18 1.91 -36.46
N VAL A 21 12.52 3.06 -36.40
CA VAL A 21 12.78 4.07 -35.39
C VAL A 21 12.31 3.63 -34.00
N MET A 22 11.22 2.85 -33.93
CA MET A 22 10.75 2.27 -32.65
C MET A 22 11.72 1.23 -32.10
N ASN A 23 12.30 0.38 -32.98
CA ASN A 23 13.36 -0.56 -32.58
C ASN A 23 14.60 0.20 -32.09
N HIS A 24 15.01 1.26 -32.78
CA HIS A 24 16.16 2.09 -32.37
C HIS A 24 15.94 2.77 -31.01
N ALA A 25 14.70 3.24 -30.73
CA ALA A 25 14.34 3.80 -29.44
C ALA A 25 14.38 2.73 -28.33
N ALA A 26 13.92 1.52 -28.60
CA ALA A 26 14.05 0.39 -27.66
C ALA A 26 15.52 0.01 -27.41
N ASP A 27 16.37 0.05 -28.46
CA ASP A 27 17.81 -0.16 -28.31
C ASP A 27 18.47 0.96 -27.50
N ASN A 28 18.02 2.21 -27.62
CA ASN A 28 18.49 3.31 -26.78
C ASN A 28 18.17 3.05 -25.28
N ILE A 29 16.99 2.52 -24.96
CA ILE A 29 16.64 2.09 -23.59
C ILE A 29 17.59 0.99 -23.12
N ARG A 30 17.87 -0.04 -23.95
CA ARG A 30 18.80 -1.13 -23.63
C ARG A 30 20.20 -0.63 -23.34
N ILE A 31 20.69 0.28 -24.17
CA ILE A 31 22.02 0.91 -24.02
C ILE A 31 22.11 1.62 -22.68
N LEU A 32 21.16 2.50 -22.37
CA LEU A 32 21.14 3.25 -21.12
C LEU A 32 21.03 2.32 -19.92
N ALA A 33 20.11 1.34 -19.97
CA ALA A 33 19.89 0.41 -18.87
C ALA A 33 21.14 -0.44 -18.56
N ALA A 34 21.76 -1.02 -19.59
CA ALA A 34 22.98 -1.79 -19.42
C ALA A 34 24.15 -0.93 -18.92
N SER A 35 24.25 0.32 -19.40
CA SER A 35 25.31 1.26 -19.01
C SER A 35 25.15 1.76 -17.58
N MET A 36 23.93 1.98 -17.12
CA MET A 36 23.65 2.29 -15.71
C MET A 36 24.16 1.19 -14.79
N VAL A 37 23.81 -0.06 -15.10
CA VAL A 37 24.21 -1.25 -14.33
C VAL A 37 25.72 -1.45 -14.39
N GLU A 38 26.33 -1.31 -15.56
CA GLU A 38 27.78 -1.44 -15.74
C GLU A 38 28.54 -0.38 -14.93
N LYS A 39 28.10 0.88 -14.97
CA LYS A 39 28.71 1.98 -14.21
C LYS A 39 28.57 1.77 -12.71
N ALA A 40 27.39 1.34 -12.24
CA ALA A 40 27.13 1.06 -10.83
C ALA A 40 27.83 -0.20 -10.32
N LYS A 41 28.34 -1.06 -11.19
CA LYS A 41 28.85 -2.42 -10.90
C LYS A 41 27.86 -3.28 -10.11
N SER A 42 26.57 -2.95 -10.24
CA SER A 42 25.47 -3.58 -9.50
C SER A 42 24.14 -3.30 -10.19
N GLY A 43 23.28 -4.31 -10.33
CA GLY A 43 21.95 -4.15 -10.90
C GLY A 43 21.53 -5.31 -11.80
N HIS A 44 20.40 -5.11 -12.49
CA HIS A 44 19.73 -6.16 -13.26
C HIS A 44 19.53 -5.66 -14.72
N PRO A 45 20.45 -5.95 -15.63
CA PRO A 45 20.34 -5.47 -17.01
C PRO A 45 19.39 -6.31 -17.88
N GLY A 46 19.30 -7.62 -17.66
CA GLY A 46 18.69 -8.55 -18.61
C GLY A 46 17.20 -8.34 -18.84
N GLY A 47 16.42 -8.28 -17.75
CA GLY A 47 14.98 -7.97 -17.84
C GLY A 47 14.75 -6.56 -18.40
N ALA A 48 15.54 -5.57 -17.95
CA ALA A 48 15.48 -4.21 -18.44
C ALA A 48 15.70 -4.12 -19.97
N MET A 49 16.61 -4.93 -20.51
CA MET A 49 16.84 -5.03 -21.96
C MET A 49 15.69 -5.76 -22.66
N GLY A 50 15.11 -6.80 -22.04
CA GLY A 50 14.00 -7.57 -22.59
C GLY A 50 12.71 -6.77 -22.74
N GLY A 51 12.36 -5.97 -21.74
CA GLY A 51 11.12 -5.18 -21.69
C GLY A 51 11.15 -3.86 -22.46
N ALA A 52 12.29 -3.47 -23.02
CA ALA A 52 12.49 -2.16 -23.66
C ALA A 52 11.50 -1.86 -24.80
N ASP A 53 11.12 -2.88 -25.60
CA ASP A 53 10.17 -2.69 -26.69
C ASP A 53 8.77 -2.30 -26.20
N PHE A 54 8.27 -3.00 -25.18
CA PHE A 54 6.95 -2.72 -24.64
C PHE A 54 6.86 -1.33 -24.01
N ILE A 55 7.82 -0.99 -23.11
CA ILE A 55 7.78 0.30 -22.44
C ILE A 55 7.94 1.47 -23.41
N ASN A 56 8.78 1.31 -24.45
CA ASN A 56 8.92 2.30 -25.50
C ASN A 56 7.61 2.53 -26.25
N VAL A 57 6.94 1.46 -26.73
CA VAL A 57 5.65 1.57 -27.43
C VAL A 57 4.59 2.21 -26.53
N LEU A 58 4.52 1.79 -25.27
CA LEU A 58 3.56 2.33 -24.30
C LEU A 58 3.72 3.85 -24.15
N TYR A 59 4.91 4.33 -23.87
CA TYR A 59 5.15 5.75 -23.64
C TYR A 59 5.12 6.61 -24.91
N ALA A 60 5.65 6.07 -26.01
CA ALA A 60 5.69 6.82 -27.26
C ALA A 60 4.32 6.98 -27.95
N GLU A 61 3.34 6.08 -27.66
CA GLU A 61 2.12 6.05 -28.48
C GLU A 61 0.81 5.88 -27.68
N TYR A 62 0.83 5.36 -26.46
CA TYR A 62 -0.41 4.98 -25.74
C TYR A 62 -0.63 5.73 -24.43
N LEU A 63 0.35 5.77 -23.52
CA LEU A 63 0.20 6.33 -22.18
C LEU A 63 -0.15 7.83 -22.27
N GLN A 64 -1.25 8.23 -21.64
CA GLN A 64 -1.74 9.60 -21.61
C GLN A 64 -1.43 10.24 -20.26
N TYR A 65 -0.58 11.23 -20.25
CA TYR A 65 -0.22 12.03 -19.07
C TYR A 65 -0.02 13.49 -19.47
N ASP A 66 -0.06 14.40 -18.51
CA ASP A 66 0.27 15.79 -18.75
C ASP A 66 1.79 16.00 -18.58
N PRO A 67 2.52 16.33 -19.66
CA PRO A 67 3.96 16.61 -19.58
C PRO A 67 4.30 17.77 -18.63
N GLN A 68 3.38 18.74 -18.47
CA GLN A 68 3.56 19.93 -17.66
C GLN A 68 3.04 19.79 -16.23
N ASN A 69 2.05 18.89 -16.00
CA ASN A 69 1.48 18.61 -14.69
C ASN A 69 1.48 17.11 -14.40
N PRO A 70 2.59 16.54 -13.92
CA PRO A 70 2.68 15.09 -13.62
C PRO A 70 1.66 14.60 -12.59
N LYS A 71 1.07 15.49 -11.81
CA LYS A 71 0.03 15.18 -10.82
C LYS A 71 -1.39 15.29 -11.36
N TRP A 72 -1.58 15.56 -12.65
CA TRP A 72 -2.92 15.59 -13.21
C TRP A 72 -3.69 14.31 -12.87
N GLU A 73 -4.87 14.47 -12.26
CA GLU A 73 -5.65 13.35 -11.73
C GLU A 73 -6.13 12.39 -12.82
N GLY A 74 -6.37 12.93 -14.03
CA GLY A 74 -6.86 12.17 -15.18
C GLY A 74 -5.80 11.45 -16.01
N ARG A 75 -4.55 11.38 -15.54
CA ARG A 75 -3.48 10.68 -16.26
C ARG A 75 -3.69 9.17 -16.24
N ASP A 76 -3.26 8.49 -17.30
CA ASP A 76 -3.00 7.05 -17.24
C ASP A 76 -1.85 6.78 -16.25
N ARG A 77 -1.88 5.64 -15.57
CA ARG A 77 -0.85 5.26 -14.58
C ARG A 77 -0.14 4.00 -15.00
N PHE A 78 1.18 3.99 -14.82
CA PHE A 78 2.02 2.81 -15.08
C PHE A 78 2.66 2.31 -13.79
N PHE A 79 2.33 1.08 -13.39
CA PHE A 79 2.85 0.41 -12.22
C PHE A 79 3.89 -0.64 -12.64
N LEU A 80 5.11 -0.51 -12.11
CA LEU A 80 6.18 -1.49 -12.31
C LEU A 80 6.21 -2.47 -11.13
N ASP A 81 5.92 -3.76 -11.36
CA ASP A 81 6.04 -4.81 -10.34
C ASP A 81 7.49 -5.25 -10.15
N PRO A 82 8.24 -5.67 -11.20
CA PRO A 82 9.62 -6.12 -11.05
C PRO A 82 10.57 -4.93 -10.83
N GLY A 83 10.63 -4.43 -9.59
CA GLY A 83 11.42 -3.25 -9.25
C GLY A 83 12.90 -3.35 -9.60
N HIS A 84 13.45 -4.55 -9.70
CA HIS A 84 14.80 -4.78 -10.19
C HIS A 84 15.01 -4.33 -11.65
N MET A 85 13.93 -4.21 -12.43
CA MET A 85 13.95 -3.63 -13.78
C MET A 85 13.95 -2.08 -13.79
N SER A 86 14.25 -1.44 -12.67
CA SER A 86 14.39 0.01 -12.54
C SER A 86 15.22 0.67 -13.65
N PRO A 87 16.32 0.07 -14.16
CA PRO A 87 17.07 0.68 -15.25
C PRO A 87 16.26 0.86 -16.55
N MET A 88 15.29 -0.04 -16.84
CA MET A 88 14.33 0.14 -17.94
C MET A 88 13.47 1.38 -17.73
N LEU A 89 12.85 1.48 -16.54
CA LEU A 89 11.96 2.59 -16.23
C LEU A 89 12.70 3.94 -16.24
N TYR A 90 13.87 4.02 -15.59
CA TYR A 90 14.64 5.26 -15.55
C TYR A 90 15.13 5.68 -16.94
N SER A 91 15.55 4.71 -17.77
CA SER A 91 15.92 4.97 -19.16
C SER A 91 14.74 5.54 -19.96
N GLN A 92 13.56 4.92 -19.85
CA GLN A 92 12.34 5.41 -20.49
C GLN A 92 11.96 6.83 -20.00
N LEU A 93 12.04 7.06 -18.69
CA LEU A 93 11.72 8.35 -18.09
C LEU A 93 12.76 9.43 -18.48
N ALA A 94 14.01 9.05 -18.78
CA ALA A 94 15.00 9.96 -19.35
C ALA A 94 14.65 10.36 -20.79
N LEU A 95 14.14 9.43 -21.61
CA LEU A 95 13.70 9.75 -22.99
C LEU A 95 12.58 10.80 -23.02
N ILE A 96 11.72 10.84 -21.99
CA ILE A 96 10.67 11.87 -21.84
C ILE A 96 11.09 13.06 -20.98
N GLY A 97 12.39 13.18 -20.66
CA GLY A 97 12.95 14.34 -19.95
C GLY A 97 12.69 14.39 -18.43
N LYS A 98 12.25 13.29 -17.80
CA LYS A 98 12.03 13.24 -16.34
C LYS A 98 13.30 12.95 -15.54
N PHE A 99 14.32 12.40 -16.18
CA PHE A 99 15.66 12.20 -15.64
C PHE A 99 16.71 12.73 -16.62
N THR A 100 17.79 13.28 -16.10
CA THR A 100 18.97 13.63 -16.87
C THR A 100 19.89 12.41 -17.04
N LEU A 101 20.72 12.42 -18.07
CA LEU A 101 21.73 11.36 -18.27
C LEU A 101 22.72 11.29 -17.11
N ASP A 102 23.02 12.40 -16.45
CA ASP A 102 23.90 12.43 -15.28
C ASP A 102 23.24 11.80 -14.04
N GLU A 103 21.94 11.95 -13.87
CA GLU A 103 21.20 11.23 -12.83
C GLU A 103 21.17 9.71 -13.10
N LEU A 104 21.07 9.29 -14.36
CA LEU A 104 21.17 7.87 -14.71
C LEU A 104 22.52 7.26 -14.32
N LYS A 105 23.62 8.03 -14.48
CA LYS A 105 24.96 7.62 -14.08
C LYS A 105 25.13 7.41 -12.58
N GLN A 106 24.16 7.86 -11.77
CA GLN A 106 24.13 7.74 -10.31
C GLN A 106 23.28 6.58 -9.80
N LEU A 107 22.96 5.58 -10.63
CA LEU A 107 22.20 4.41 -10.21
C LEU A 107 22.80 3.81 -8.93
N ARG A 108 21.95 3.58 -7.89
CA ARG A 108 22.33 2.97 -6.60
C ARG A 108 23.36 3.77 -5.79
N GLN A 109 23.56 5.05 -6.06
CA GLN A 109 24.44 5.90 -5.26
C GLN A 109 23.63 6.58 -4.13
N TRP A 110 24.31 6.89 -3.02
CA TRP A 110 23.66 7.57 -1.89
C TRP A 110 23.06 8.91 -2.31
N GLY A 111 21.79 9.12 -1.99
CA GLY A 111 21.06 10.36 -2.28
C GLY A 111 20.71 10.55 -3.76
N SER A 112 20.96 9.55 -4.60
CA SER A 112 20.58 9.59 -6.01
C SER A 112 19.06 9.45 -6.20
N PRO A 113 18.46 10.13 -7.20
CA PRO A 113 17.05 9.92 -7.57
C PRO A 113 16.83 8.62 -8.35
N THR A 114 17.86 7.79 -8.55
CA THR A 114 17.80 6.49 -9.23
C THR A 114 18.20 5.36 -8.28
N PRO A 115 17.40 5.09 -7.20
CA PRO A 115 17.65 3.96 -6.32
C PRO A 115 17.57 2.63 -7.08
N GLY A 116 18.10 1.56 -6.48
CA GLY A 116 18.19 0.25 -7.11
C GLY A 116 16.84 -0.41 -7.47
N HIS A 117 15.79 -0.02 -6.76
CA HIS A 117 14.38 -0.32 -7.02
C HIS A 117 13.62 1.01 -6.96
N PRO A 118 12.64 1.27 -7.82
CA PRO A 118 11.97 2.56 -7.85
C PRO A 118 11.25 2.87 -6.54
N GLU A 119 11.36 4.11 -6.11
CA GLU A 119 10.54 4.68 -5.03
C GLU A 119 9.53 5.64 -5.64
N VAL A 120 8.32 5.68 -5.08
CA VAL A 120 7.23 6.52 -5.60
C VAL A 120 7.67 7.99 -5.70
N ASP A 121 7.60 8.52 -6.92
CA ASP A 121 7.87 9.93 -7.25
C ASP A 121 7.04 10.33 -8.47
N VAL A 122 5.81 10.73 -8.21
CA VAL A 122 4.85 11.10 -9.26
C VAL A 122 5.37 12.28 -10.09
N MET A 123 6.18 13.18 -9.51
CA MET A 123 6.77 14.30 -10.26
C MET A 123 7.71 13.84 -11.36
N ARG A 124 8.35 12.68 -11.17
CA ARG A 124 9.22 12.03 -12.15
C ARG A 124 8.53 10.93 -12.96
N GLY A 125 7.22 10.67 -12.70
CA GLY A 125 6.44 9.65 -13.41
C GLY A 125 6.57 8.24 -12.82
N ILE A 126 6.95 8.11 -11.55
CA ILE A 126 7.02 6.83 -10.83
C ILE A 126 5.80 6.70 -9.92
N GLU A 127 4.86 5.84 -10.27
CA GLU A 127 3.56 5.72 -9.59
C GLU A 127 3.61 4.86 -8.32
N ASN A 128 4.63 4.01 -8.17
CA ASN A 128 4.73 3.13 -6.99
C ASN A 128 6.17 2.83 -6.59
N THR A 129 6.40 2.66 -5.30
CA THR A 129 7.60 1.96 -4.82
C THR A 129 7.46 0.48 -5.15
N SER A 130 8.48 -0.11 -5.72
CA SER A 130 8.52 -1.51 -6.12
C SER A 130 9.74 -2.21 -5.51
N GLY A 131 9.74 -3.54 -5.52
CA GLY A 131 10.85 -4.35 -4.98
C GLY A 131 10.35 -5.71 -4.51
N PRO A 132 9.43 -5.78 -3.53
CA PRO A 132 8.72 -7.04 -3.25
C PRO A 132 7.88 -7.43 -4.46
N LEU A 133 8.27 -8.51 -5.15
CA LEU A 133 7.55 -9.02 -6.33
C LEU A 133 6.09 -9.36 -5.96
N GLY A 134 5.21 -9.22 -6.91
CA GLY A 134 3.79 -9.46 -6.72
C GLY A 134 3.00 -8.25 -6.20
N GLN A 135 3.60 -7.31 -5.47
CA GLN A 135 2.84 -6.20 -4.88
C GLN A 135 2.54 -5.08 -5.89
N GLY A 136 3.49 -4.75 -6.77
CA GLY A 136 3.36 -3.61 -7.68
C GLY A 136 2.14 -3.69 -8.61
N HIS A 137 1.90 -4.83 -9.22
CA HIS A 137 0.72 -5.00 -10.08
C HIS A 137 -0.59 -5.11 -9.28
N VAL A 138 -0.56 -5.54 -8.01
CA VAL A 138 -1.73 -5.53 -7.14
C VAL A 138 -2.09 -4.10 -6.73
N PHE A 139 -1.10 -3.20 -6.60
CA PHE A 139 -1.39 -1.77 -6.46
C PHE A 139 -2.15 -1.24 -7.69
N ALA A 140 -1.79 -1.70 -8.90
CA ALA A 140 -2.53 -1.34 -10.12
C ALA A 140 -4.00 -1.81 -10.08
N VAL A 141 -4.28 -3.02 -9.55
CA VAL A 141 -5.66 -3.48 -9.33
C VAL A 141 -6.41 -2.53 -8.40
N GLY A 142 -5.81 -2.12 -7.29
CA GLY A 142 -6.38 -1.16 -6.35
C GLY A 142 -6.64 0.21 -7.00
N ALA A 143 -5.70 0.72 -7.78
CA ALA A 143 -5.85 1.97 -8.53
C ALA A 143 -6.99 1.88 -9.55
N ALA A 144 -7.13 0.75 -10.25
CA ALA A 144 -8.23 0.52 -11.19
C ALA A 144 -9.61 0.53 -10.50
N ILE A 145 -9.71 -0.06 -9.30
CA ILE A 145 -10.92 0.00 -8.46
C ILE A 145 -11.23 1.45 -8.07
N ALA A 146 -10.22 2.22 -7.62
CA ALA A 146 -10.39 3.63 -7.22
C ALA A 146 -10.89 4.49 -8.38
N ALA A 147 -10.31 4.34 -9.58
CA ALA A 147 -10.76 5.05 -10.78
C ALA A 147 -12.25 4.75 -11.10
N LYS A 148 -12.65 3.46 -11.09
CA LYS A 148 -14.03 3.05 -11.30
C LYS A 148 -14.99 3.59 -10.24
N PHE A 149 -14.57 3.56 -8.97
CA PHE A 149 -15.36 4.14 -7.87
C PHE A 149 -15.54 5.65 -8.03
N LEU A 150 -14.48 6.40 -8.31
CA LEU A 150 -14.56 7.84 -8.53
C LEU A 150 -15.42 8.20 -9.74
N ALA A 151 -15.32 7.44 -10.83
CA ALA A 151 -16.18 7.57 -12.00
C ALA A 151 -17.66 7.40 -11.62
N ALA A 152 -17.99 6.35 -10.88
CA ALA A 152 -19.36 6.07 -10.43
C ALA A 152 -19.89 7.14 -9.46
N ARG A 153 -19.06 7.61 -8.52
CA ARG A 153 -19.43 8.62 -7.52
C ARG A 153 -19.65 10.00 -8.12
N THR A 154 -18.78 10.42 -9.01
CA THR A 154 -18.78 11.80 -9.50
C THR A 154 -19.47 11.96 -10.83
N GLY A 155 -19.44 10.94 -11.67
CA GLY A 155 -19.81 11.03 -13.09
C GLY A 155 -18.81 11.87 -13.91
N ASN A 156 -17.61 12.15 -13.37
CA ASN A 156 -16.58 12.88 -14.07
C ASN A 156 -16.03 12.00 -15.22
N PRO A 157 -16.06 12.49 -16.48
CA PRO A 157 -15.60 11.72 -17.64
C PRO A 157 -14.10 11.37 -17.59
N THR A 158 -13.32 12.10 -16.80
CA THR A 158 -11.89 11.88 -16.62
C THR A 158 -11.59 10.46 -16.15
N PHE A 159 -12.22 10.00 -15.08
CA PHE A 159 -11.98 8.67 -14.52
C PHE A 159 -12.49 7.52 -15.38
N ASN A 160 -13.48 7.76 -16.27
CA ASN A 160 -13.94 6.78 -17.25
C ASN A 160 -12.95 6.54 -18.39
N LYS A 161 -12.03 7.49 -18.62
CA LYS A 161 -11.04 7.44 -19.71
C LYS A 161 -9.67 7.00 -19.23
N GLU A 162 -9.46 6.97 -17.93
CA GLU A 162 -8.20 6.58 -17.32
C GLU A 162 -7.93 5.10 -17.53
N THR A 163 -6.71 4.79 -17.97
CA THR A 163 -6.21 3.43 -18.09
C THR A 163 -5.09 3.19 -17.09
N ILE A 164 -5.19 2.09 -16.36
CA ILE A 164 -4.15 1.64 -15.43
C ILE A 164 -3.35 0.54 -16.11
N TYR A 165 -2.04 0.77 -16.26
CA TYR A 165 -1.10 -0.20 -16.81
C TYR A 165 -0.25 -0.81 -15.73
N ALA A 166 0.02 -2.11 -15.83
CA ALA A 166 0.95 -2.81 -14.97
C ALA A 166 1.92 -3.64 -15.79
N TYR A 167 3.16 -3.74 -15.34
CA TYR A 167 4.19 -4.61 -15.90
C TYR A 167 4.57 -5.66 -14.86
N ILE A 168 4.50 -6.94 -15.22
CA ILE A 168 4.80 -8.07 -14.35
C ILE A 168 5.80 -9.01 -15.03
N SER A 169 6.66 -9.66 -14.25
CA SER A 169 7.67 -10.62 -14.72
C SER A 169 7.32 -12.07 -14.33
N ASP A 170 8.12 -13.01 -14.78
CA ASP A 170 8.01 -14.44 -14.42
C ASP A 170 7.97 -14.66 -12.90
N GLY A 171 8.84 -13.97 -12.13
CA GLY A 171 8.82 -14.05 -10.67
C GLY A 171 7.57 -13.44 -10.07
N GLY A 172 7.11 -12.30 -10.61
CA GLY A 172 5.89 -11.65 -10.13
C GLY A 172 4.64 -12.49 -10.36
N ILE A 173 4.52 -13.19 -11.50
CA ILE A 173 3.35 -14.03 -11.79
C ILE A 173 3.28 -15.28 -10.90
N GLN A 174 4.40 -15.72 -10.31
CA GLN A 174 4.47 -16.88 -9.42
C GLN A 174 4.02 -16.56 -7.99
N GLU A 175 4.12 -15.30 -7.56
CA GLU A 175 3.73 -14.91 -6.22
C GLU A 175 2.26 -15.27 -5.92
N GLU A 176 1.96 -15.78 -4.71
CA GLU A 176 0.61 -16.15 -4.31
C GLU A 176 -0.36 -14.96 -4.36
N ILE A 177 0.11 -13.77 -4.06
CA ILE A 177 -0.69 -12.55 -4.14
C ILE A 177 -1.20 -12.27 -5.57
N SER A 178 -0.45 -12.71 -6.60
CA SER A 178 -0.84 -12.55 -8.01
C SER A 178 -2.07 -13.39 -8.35
N GLN A 179 -2.25 -14.53 -7.68
CA GLN A 179 -3.46 -15.36 -7.83
C GLN A 179 -4.69 -14.62 -7.28
N GLY A 180 -4.56 -14.01 -6.10
CA GLY A 180 -5.61 -13.18 -5.50
C GLY A 180 -5.98 -11.99 -6.38
N ALA A 181 -4.98 -11.27 -6.87
CA ALA A 181 -5.15 -10.11 -7.73
C ALA A 181 -5.84 -10.46 -9.07
N GLY A 182 -5.36 -11.52 -9.72
CA GLY A 182 -5.94 -12.00 -10.99
C GLY A 182 -7.41 -12.38 -10.85
N ARG A 183 -7.75 -13.14 -9.80
CA ARG A 183 -9.12 -13.54 -9.47
C ARG A 183 -10.02 -12.32 -9.21
N ILE A 184 -9.57 -11.37 -8.39
CA ILE A 184 -10.34 -10.18 -8.02
C ILE A 184 -10.58 -9.27 -9.24
N ALA A 185 -9.55 -8.98 -10.02
CA ALA A 185 -9.68 -8.10 -11.17
C ALA A 185 -10.61 -8.67 -12.24
N GLY A 186 -10.52 -10.00 -12.51
CA GLY A 186 -11.43 -10.67 -13.43
C GLY A 186 -12.87 -10.72 -12.91
N HIS A 187 -13.05 -11.02 -11.61
CA HIS A 187 -14.38 -11.05 -10.98
C HIS A 187 -15.09 -9.68 -11.03
N LEU A 188 -14.37 -8.60 -10.77
CA LEU A 188 -14.89 -7.24 -10.81
C LEU A 188 -15.02 -6.68 -12.24
N GLY A 189 -14.43 -7.34 -13.25
CA GLY A 189 -14.47 -6.89 -14.63
C GLY A 189 -13.77 -5.53 -14.83
N LEU A 190 -12.54 -5.39 -14.32
CA LEU A 190 -11.80 -4.12 -14.37
C LEU A 190 -11.27 -3.83 -15.79
N ASP A 191 -12.14 -3.40 -16.68
CA ASP A 191 -11.82 -3.11 -18.09
C ASP A 191 -10.85 -1.93 -18.30
N ASN A 192 -10.61 -1.15 -17.26
CA ASN A 192 -9.61 -0.08 -17.23
C ASN A 192 -8.20 -0.55 -16.80
N LEU A 193 -8.00 -1.87 -16.60
CA LEU A 193 -6.72 -2.47 -16.25
C LEU A 193 -6.13 -3.25 -17.42
N ILE A 194 -4.91 -2.86 -17.85
CA ILE A 194 -4.12 -3.57 -18.86
C ILE A 194 -2.80 -3.99 -18.22
N MET A 195 -2.55 -5.28 -18.17
CA MET A 195 -1.33 -5.84 -17.58
C MET A 195 -0.48 -6.50 -18.67
N PHE A 196 0.80 -6.16 -18.73
CA PHE A 196 1.79 -6.81 -19.58
C PHE A 196 2.61 -7.79 -18.75
N TYR A 197 2.58 -9.05 -19.13
CA TYR A 197 3.43 -10.09 -18.57
C TYR A 197 4.63 -10.33 -19.48
N ASP A 198 5.81 -9.96 -19.00
CA ASP A 198 7.10 -10.28 -19.61
C ASP A 198 7.44 -11.75 -19.33
N SER A 199 7.02 -12.61 -20.24
CA SER A 199 7.28 -14.04 -20.20
C SER A 199 8.58 -14.33 -20.94
N ASN A 200 9.70 -14.29 -20.23
CA ASN A 200 11.03 -14.47 -20.83
C ASN A 200 11.71 -15.78 -20.43
N ASP A 201 11.06 -16.61 -19.62
CA ASP A 201 11.46 -17.94 -19.16
C ASP A 201 12.71 -17.96 -18.26
N ILE A 202 13.29 -16.81 -17.89
CA ILE A 202 14.55 -16.73 -17.15
C ILE A 202 14.33 -16.03 -15.81
N GLN A 203 14.74 -16.71 -14.74
CA GLN A 203 14.77 -16.19 -13.39
C GLN A 203 16.20 -15.90 -12.94
N LEU A 204 16.39 -15.44 -11.70
CA LEU A 204 17.70 -15.10 -11.17
C LEU A 204 18.64 -16.31 -11.12
N SER A 205 18.13 -17.48 -10.75
CA SER A 205 18.93 -18.69 -10.52
C SER A 205 18.53 -19.90 -11.38
N THR A 206 17.38 -19.84 -12.09
CA THR A 206 16.84 -20.98 -12.82
C THR A 206 15.95 -20.54 -13.99
N GLU A 207 15.48 -21.48 -14.77
CA GLU A 207 14.45 -21.26 -15.80
C GLU A 207 13.05 -21.52 -15.23
N THR A 208 12.03 -20.85 -15.76
CA THR A 208 10.65 -21.00 -15.26
C THR A 208 10.13 -22.43 -15.33
N LYS A 209 10.52 -23.19 -16.36
CA LYS A 209 10.15 -24.61 -16.53
C LYS A 209 10.60 -25.53 -15.39
N ASP A 210 11.61 -25.10 -14.60
CA ASP A 210 12.10 -25.86 -13.46
C ASP A 210 11.27 -25.62 -12.20
N VAL A 211 10.37 -24.63 -12.24
CA VAL A 211 9.59 -24.16 -11.09
C VAL A 211 8.09 -24.30 -11.30
N ILE A 212 7.59 -23.95 -12.49
CA ILE A 212 6.15 -23.98 -12.81
C ILE A 212 5.90 -24.75 -14.11
N SER A 213 4.73 -25.41 -14.15
CA SER A 213 4.23 -26.14 -15.33
C SER A 213 2.82 -25.71 -15.73
N GLU A 214 2.29 -24.65 -15.13
CA GLU A 214 0.93 -24.17 -15.37
C GLU A 214 0.84 -23.35 -16.67
N ASP A 215 -0.32 -23.43 -17.31
CA ASP A 215 -0.69 -22.55 -18.42
C ASP A 215 -1.27 -21.24 -17.87
N THR A 216 -0.44 -20.20 -17.82
CA THR A 216 -0.82 -18.88 -17.33
C THR A 216 -1.96 -18.26 -18.16
N ALA A 217 -1.96 -18.44 -19.49
CA ALA A 217 -3.01 -17.93 -20.35
C ALA A 217 -4.37 -18.56 -20.02
N MET A 218 -4.40 -19.89 -19.86
CA MET A 218 -5.60 -20.61 -19.48
C MET A 218 -6.09 -20.21 -18.09
N LYS A 219 -5.19 -20.05 -17.12
CA LYS A 219 -5.50 -19.63 -15.77
C LYS A 219 -6.19 -18.26 -15.73
N TYR A 220 -5.63 -17.26 -16.41
CA TYR A 220 -6.22 -15.92 -16.45
C TYR A 220 -7.55 -15.89 -17.24
N ARG A 221 -7.67 -16.66 -18.34
CA ARG A 221 -8.96 -16.84 -19.04
C ARG A 221 -10.03 -17.44 -18.12
N ALA A 222 -9.67 -18.41 -17.26
CA ALA A 222 -10.59 -18.99 -16.27
C ALA A 222 -11.04 -17.98 -15.21
N TRP A 223 -10.22 -16.97 -14.91
CA TRP A 223 -10.59 -15.85 -14.03
C TRP A 223 -11.39 -14.74 -14.75
N GLY A 224 -11.69 -14.90 -16.03
CA GLY A 224 -12.51 -13.94 -16.78
C GLY A 224 -11.73 -12.82 -17.44
N TRP A 225 -10.42 -12.93 -17.60
CA TRP A 225 -9.60 -11.95 -18.31
C TRP A 225 -9.69 -12.11 -19.83
N ASN A 226 -9.53 -11.00 -20.54
CA ASN A 226 -9.13 -10.99 -21.94
C ASN A 226 -7.63 -11.26 -22.00
N VAL A 227 -7.19 -12.33 -22.70
CA VAL A 227 -5.78 -12.74 -22.76
C VAL A 227 -5.29 -12.73 -24.19
N ILE A 228 -4.22 -11.97 -24.44
CA ILE A 228 -3.61 -11.78 -25.76
C ILE A 228 -2.15 -12.22 -25.67
N GLU A 229 -1.74 -13.16 -26.52
CA GLU A 229 -0.38 -13.70 -26.57
C GLU A 229 0.37 -13.14 -27.78
N ILE A 230 1.57 -12.58 -27.59
CA ILE A 230 2.34 -11.91 -28.63
C ILE A 230 3.85 -12.20 -28.51
N ASN A 231 4.59 -11.87 -29.56
CA ASN A 231 6.00 -11.62 -29.44
C ASN A 231 6.21 -10.27 -28.76
N GLY A 232 6.65 -10.28 -27.49
CA GLY A 232 6.84 -9.08 -26.66
C GLY A 232 7.98 -8.16 -27.11
N ASN A 233 8.74 -8.57 -28.12
CA ASN A 233 9.80 -7.77 -28.76
C ASN A 233 9.48 -7.32 -30.19
N ASP A 234 8.23 -7.44 -30.61
CA ASP A 234 7.75 -6.91 -31.91
C ASP A 234 6.80 -5.73 -31.68
N CYS A 235 7.22 -4.52 -32.04
CA CYS A 235 6.44 -3.31 -31.80
C CYS A 235 5.07 -3.32 -32.51
N GLU A 236 4.91 -4.00 -33.66
CA GLU A 236 3.63 -4.09 -34.37
C GLU A 236 2.65 -5.02 -33.64
N GLN A 237 3.16 -6.14 -33.07
CA GLN A 237 2.33 -7.01 -32.26
C GLN A 237 1.94 -6.34 -30.92
N ILE A 238 2.85 -5.58 -30.30
CA ILE A 238 2.56 -4.79 -29.09
C ILE A 238 1.47 -3.76 -29.39
N ARG A 239 1.54 -3.02 -30.49
CA ARG A 239 0.52 -2.06 -30.93
C ARG A 239 -0.84 -2.73 -31.11
N THR A 240 -0.87 -3.84 -31.84
CA THR A 240 -2.10 -4.60 -32.08
C THR A 240 -2.73 -5.07 -30.77
N ALA A 241 -1.92 -5.55 -29.82
CA ALA A 241 -2.40 -6.00 -28.53
C ALA A 241 -2.93 -4.85 -27.67
N LEU A 242 -2.24 -3.69 -27.64
CA LEU A 242 -2.68 -2.50 -26.91
C LEU A 242 -3.96 -1.91 -27.52
N ASP A 243 -4.09 -1.87 -28.85
CA ASP A 243 -5.32 -1.45 -29.51
C ASP A 243 -6.50 -2.36 -29.14
N ALA A 244 -6.29 -3.69 -29.16
CA ALA A 244 -7.31 -4.65 -28.75
C ALA A 244 -7.66 -4.56 -27.26
N ALA A 245 -6.67 -4.34 -26.40
CA ALA A 245 -6.87 -4.14 -24.96
C ALA A 245 -7.67 -2.86 -24.66
N LYS A 246 -7.39 -1.77 -25.36
CA LYS A 246 -8.16 -0.51 -25.21
C LYS A 246 -9.57 -0.58 -25.80
N ALA A 247 -9.84 -1.51 -26.68
CA ALA A 247 -11.19 -1.78 -27.22
C ALA A 247 -12.02 -2.71 -26.33
N GLU A 248 -11.39 -3.47 -25.42
CA GLU A 248 -12.11 -4.30 -24.44
C GLU A 248 -12.79 -3.39 -23.39
N SER A 249 -14.05 -3.62 -23.13
CA SER A 249 -14.88 -2.75 -22.29
C SER A 249 -15.62 -3.50 -21.17
N LYS A 250 -15.24 -4.75 -20.90
CA LYS A 250 -15.92 -5.59 -19.90
C LYS A 250 -14.97 -6.33 -18.96
N ARG A 251 -13.73 -6.50 -19.36
CA ARG A 251 -12.77 -7.38 -18.68
C ARG A 251 -11.39 -6.72 -18.60
N PRO A 252 -10.61 -6.99 -17.56
CA PRO A 252 -9.19 -6.64 -17.56
C PRO A 252 -8.48 -7.41 -18.68
N THR A 253 -7.41 -6.83 -19.23
CA THR A 253 -6.62 -7.46 -20.29
C THR A 253 -5.24 -7.84 -19.77
N LEU A 254 -4.85 -9.11 -19.99
CA LEU A 254 -3.48 -9.60 -19.85
C LEU A 254 -2.86 -9.75 -21.24
N ILE A 255 -1.78 -9.03 -21.51
CA ILE A 255 -0.93 -9.21 -22.67
C ILE A 255 0.26 -10.06 -22.25
N ILE A 256 0.37 -11.28 -22.72
CA ILE A 256 1.52 -12.16 -22.50
C ILE A 256 2.51 -11.93 -23.63
N GLY A 257 3.59 -11.20 -23.34
CA GLY A 257 4.66 -10.92 -24.26
C GLY A 257 5.80 -11.93 -24.10
N LYS A 258 6.01 -12.79 -25.10
CA LYS A 258 7.20 -13.64 -25.12
C LYS A 258 8.42 -12.77 -25.41
N CYS A 259 9.21 -12.47 -24.38
CA CYS A 259 10.35 -11.57 -24.43
C CYS A 259 11.68 -12.33 -24.41
N ILE A 260 12.76 -11.65 -24.78
CA ILE A 260 14.12 -12.18 -24.78
C ILE A 260 14.88 -11.58 -23.60
N MET A 261 15.17 -12.40 -22.59
CA MET A 261 16.05 -11.99 -21.49
C MET A 261 17.41 -11.54 -22.05
N GLY A 262 17.83 -10.30 -21.71
CA GLY A 262 19.10 -9.75 -22.20
C GLY A 262 19.13 -9.52 -23.71
N LYS A 263 18.02 -9.13 -24.33
CA LYS A 263 17.94 -8.88 -25.78
C LYS A 263 19.05 -7.95 -26.26
N GLY A 264 19.82 -8.44 -27.24
CA GLY A 264 20.97 -7.74 -27.82
C GLY A 264 22.29 -7.93 -27.06
N ALA A 265 22.30 -8.61 -25.90
CA ALA A 265 23.51 -8.85 -25.13
C ALA A 265 24.46 -9.82 -25.85
N ARG A 266 25.76 -9.56 -25.73
CA ARG A 266 26.85 -10.35 -26.30
C ARG A 266 27.82 -10.81 -25.22
N LYS A 267 28.49 -11.96 -25.45
CA LYS A 267 29.58 -12.45 -24.61
C LYS A 267 30.92 -11.84 -25.03
N ASP A 268 31.97 -12.16 -24.28
CA ASP A 268 33.33 -11.72 -24.58
C ASP A 268 33.81 -12.20 -25.99
N ASP A 269 33.38 -13.38 -26.45
CA ASP A 269 33.64 -13.93 -27.78
C ASP A 269 32.67 -13.40 -28.86
N ASN A 270 31.85 -12.40 -28.54
CA ASN A 270 30.83 -11.82 -29.39
C ASN A 270 29.66 -12.76 -29.78
N SER A 271 29.57 -13.96 -29.19
CA SER A 271 28.38 -14.81 -29.33
C SER A 271 27.18 -14.23 -28.54
N SER A 272 25.96 -14.75 -28.81
CA SER A 272 24.77 -14.27 -28.08
C SER A 272 24.85 -14.58 -26.58
N TYR A 273 24.47 -13.60 -25.75
CA TYR A 273 24.32 -13.76 -24.30
C TYR A 273 22.84 -13.74 -23.86
N GLU A 274 21.92 -13.72 -24.83
CA GLU A 274 20.47 -13.78 -24.61
C GLU A 274 20.05 -15.10 -23.95
N HIS A 275 18.87 -15.10 -23.31
CA HIS A 275 18.29 -16.27 -22.63
C HIS A 275 19.20 -16.89 -21.57
N ASN A 276 19.95 -16.07 -20.83
CA ASN A 276 20.93 -16.56 -19.86
C ASN A 276 20.69 -15.94 -18.48
N CYS A 277 20.59 -16.78 -17.45
CA CYS A 277 20.39 -16.33 -16.05
C CYS A 277 21.50 -15.35 -15.60
N LYS A 278 22.74 -15.48 -16.13
CA LYS A 278 23.82 -14.55 -15.77
C LYS A 278 23.58 -13.11 -16.20
N THR A 279 22.76 -12.88 -17.24
CA THR A 279 22.40 -11.51 -17.65
C THR A 279 21.31 -10.93 -16.75
N HIS A 280 20.63 -11.75 -15.94
CA HIS A 280 19.50 -11.30 -15.12
C HIS A 280 19.95 -10.29 -14.06
N GLY A 281 20.93 -10.62 -13.21
CA GLY A 281 21.20 -9.90 -11.97
C GLY A 281 22.64 -9.42 -11.78
N ALA A 282 23.45 -9.33 -12.84
CA ALA A 282 24.83 -8.87 -12.79
C ALA A 282 25.18 -7.96 -13.96
N PRO A 283 26.15 -7.04 -13.80
CA PRO A 283 26.74 -6.30 -14.92
C PRO A 283 27.27 -7.26 -15.98
N LEU A 284 27.21 -6.87 -17.23
CA LEU A 284 27.76 -7.69 -18.34
C LEU A 284 29.28 -7.82 -18.24
N GLY A 285 29.96 -6.73 -17.87
CA GLY A 285 31.39 -6.64 -17.63
C GLY A 285 32.26 -6.68 -18.90
N GLY A 286 33.49 -6.24 -18.79
CA GLY A 286 34.57 -6.44 -19.75
C GLY A 286 34.24 -6.27 -21.24
N ASP A 287 34.67 -7.21 -22.04
CA ASP A 287 34.43 -7.22 -23.48
C ASP A 287 32.95 -7.57 -23.80
N ALA A 288 32.25 -8.31 -22.93
CA ALA A 288 30.85 -8.61 -23.13
C ALA A 288 30.01 -7.30 -23.13
N TYR A 289 30.28 -6.35 -22.22
CA TYR A 289 29.64 -5.04 -22.23
C TYR A 289 29.96 -4.26 -23.51
N LYS A 290 31.23 -4.18 -23.90
CA LYS A 290 31.64 -3.46 -25.13
C LYS A 290 30.99 -4.06 -26.38
N ASN A 291 31.03 -5.39 -26.52
CA ASN A 291 30.42 -6.08 -27.63
C ASN A 291 28.89 -5.84 -27.67
N THR A 292 28.24 -5.80 -26.51
CA THR A 292 26.82 -5.46 -26.41
C THR A 292 26.54 -4.05 -26.87
N MET A 293 27.31 -3.05 -26.44
CA MET A 293 27.15 -1.64 -26.87
C MET A 293 27.28 -1.51 -28.38
N ILE A 294 28.33 -2.11 -28.96
CA ILE A 294 28.56 -2.12 -30.42
C ILE A 294 27.39 -2.80 -31.15
N ASN A 295 26.93 -3.95 -30.67
CA ASN A 295 25.79 -4.66 -31.25
C ASN A 295 24.49 -3.84 -31.26
N LEU A 296 24.29 -3.00 -30.24
CA LEU A 296 23.13 -2.11 -30.13
C LEU A 296 23.33 -0.75 -30.83
N GLY A 297 24.49 -0.52 -31.46
CA GLY A 297 24.78 0.71 -32.22
C GLY A 297 25.33 1.86 -31.39
N ALA A 298 25.81 1.60 -30.16
CA ALA A 298 26.37 2.62 -29.28
C ALA A 298 27.91 2.63 -29.31
N ASP A 299 28.49 3.78 -28.97
CA ASP A 299 29.90 3.91 -28.61
C ASP A 299 30.10 3.42 -27.16
N PRO A 300 30.88 2.33 -26.93
CA PRO A 300 31.14 1.82 -25.58
C PRO A 300 31.82 2.84 -24.65
N GLU A 301 32.58 3.78 -25.20
CA GLU A 301 33.30 4.82 -24.43
C GLU A 301 32.36 6.02 -24.06
N ASN A 302 31.26 6.19 -24.81
CA ASN A 302 30.29 7.24 -24.56
C ASN A 302 28.84 6.74 -24.69
N PRO A 303 28.40 5.78 -23.85
CA PRO A 303 27.10 5.11 -24.02
C PRO A 303 25.89 5.92 -23.50
N PHE A 304 26.12 6.95 -22.68
CA PHE A 304 25.02 7.75 -22.13
C PHE A 304 24.61 8.85 -23.12
N VAL A 305 23.88 8.43 -24.15
CA VAL A 305 23.34 9.31 -25.19
C VAL A 305 21.87 8.99 -25.46
N ILE A 306 21.11 9.99 -25.87
CA ILE A 306 19.79 9.80 -26.48
C ILE A 306 19.96 10.16 -27.96
N PHE A 307 19.66 9.21 -28.85
CA PHE A 307 19.81 9.40 -30.29
C PHE A 307 18.86 10.48 -30.82
N ASP A 308 19.23 11.19 -31.87
CA ASP A 308 18.46 12.34 -32.33
C ASP A 308 17.09 11.96 -32.88
N ASP A 309 16.96 10.86 -33.61
CA ASP A 309 15.68 10.32 -34.08
C ASP A 309 14.78 9.85 -32.93
N VAL A 310 15.35 9.40 -31.79
CA VAL A 310 14.61 9.07 -30.58
C VAL A 310 14.11 10.34 -29.87
N LYS A 311 14.93 11.40 -29.81
CA LYS A 311 14.49 12.71 -29.32
C LYS A 311 13.31 13.26 -30.14
N GLU A 312 13.35 13.08 -31.49
CA GLU A 312 12.28 13.53 -32.38
C GLU A 312 10.94 12.83 -32.09
N ILE A 313 10.95 11.49 -31.85
CA ILE A 313 9.73 10.75 -31.51
C ILE A 313 9.10 11.32 -30.23
N TYR A 314 9.90 11.49 -29.18
CA TYR A 314 9.38 11.93 -27.89
C TYR A 314 9.01 13.41 -27.87
N ALA A 315 9.70 14.26 -28.62
CA ALA A 315 9.28 15.65 -28.83
C ALA A 315 7.90 15.72 -29.54
N LYS A 316 7.71 14.91 -30.58
CA LYS A 316 6.43 14.79 -31.27
C LYS A 316 5.34 14.28 -30.34
N ARG A 317 5.65 13.24 -29.53
CA ARG A 317 4.71 12.69 -28.56
C ARG A 317 4.30 13.72 -27.50
N GLU A 318 5.23 14.55 -27.04
CA GLU A 318 4.93 15.62 -26.08
C GLU A 318 3.91 16.61 -26.65
N GLU A 319 4.05 17.03 -27.91
CA GLU A 319 3.08 17.92 -28.56
C GLU A 319 1.69 17.25 -28.75
N GLU A 320 1.68 15.97 -29.08
CA GLU A 320 0.43 15.21 -29.13
C GLU A 320 -0.25 15.13 -27.75
N LEU A 321 0.51 14.85 -26.70
CA LEU A 321 0.00 14.81 -25.32
C LEU A 321 -0.55 16.15 -24.86
N LYS A 322 0.12 17.27 -25.18
CA LYS A 322 -0.39 18.64 -24.88
C LYS A 322 -1.77 18.84 -25.49
N ALA A 323 -1.97 18.41 -26.76
CA ALA A 323 -3.27 18.53 -27.43
C ALA A 323 -4.34 17.62 -26.81
N ILE A 324 -4.00 16.36 -26.48
CA ILE A 324 -4.90 15.41 -25.81
C ILE A 324 -5.32 15.98 -24.44
N VAL A 325 -4.37 16.43 -23.64
CA VAL A 325 -4.60 16.93 -22.28
C VAL A 325 -5.42 18.22 -22.30
N ALA A 326 -5.17 19.14 -23.25
CA ALA A 326 -5.97 20.35 -23.42
C ALA A 326 -7.46 20.01 -23.65
N ALA A 327 -7.75 19.05 -24.54
CA ALA A 327 -9.12 18.60 -24.77
C ALA A 327 -9.74 17.94 -23.53
N ARG A 328 -8.96 17.20 -22.74
CA ARG A 328 -9.41 16.61 -21.48
C ARG A 328 -9.73 17.67 -20.43
N TYR A 329 -8.90 18.72 -20.28
CA TYR A 329 -9.18 19.85 -19.40
C TYR A 329 -10.44 20.62 -19.81
N GLU A 330 -10.72 20.78 -21.11
CA GLU A 330 -11.97 21.38 -21.58
C GLU A 330 -13.20 20.54 -21.17
N GLU A 331 -13.13 19.22 -21.30
CA GLU A 331 -14.18 18.32 -20.84
C GLU A 331 -14.39 18.37 -19.31
N GLU A 332 -13.30 18.39 -18.55
CA GLU A 332 -13.32 18.52 -17.09
C GLU A 332 -13.94 19.87 -16.67
N ALA A 333 -13.56 20.95 -17.31
CA ALA A 333 -14.11 22.27 -17.05
C ALA A 333 -15.62 22.35 -17.37
N ALA A 334 -16.05 21.75 -18.48
CA ALA A 334 -17.47 21.66 -18.83
C ALA A 334 -18.26 20.82 -17.81
N TRP A 335 -17.70 19.67 -17.37
CA TRP A 335 -18.30 18.85 -16.33
C TRP A 335 -18.36 19.60 -14.99
N ALA A 336 -17.29 20.30 -14.60
CA ALA A 336 -17.23 21.07 -13.35
C ALA A 336 -18.26 22.22 -13.35
N ALA A 337 -18.42 22.92 -14.46
CA ALA A 337 -19.44 23.97 -14.62
C ALA A 337 -20.88 23.41 -14.49
N ALA A 338 -21.12 22.22 -14.98
CA ALA A 338 -22.41 21.53 -14.86
C ALA A 338 -22.63 20.88 -13.47
N ASN A 339 -21.56 20.62 -12.70
CA ASN A 339 -21.60 19.91 -11.42
C ASN A 339 -20.74 20.61 -10.35
N PRO A 340 -20.99 21.87 -9.99
CA PRO A 340 -20.08 22.67 -9.16
C PRO A 340 -19.85 22.09 -7.76
N GLU A 341 -20.87 21.49 -7.14
CA GLU A 341 -20.74 20.85 -5.82
C GLU A 341 -19.83 19.61 -5.88
N LYS A 342 -20.05 18.74 -6.88
CA LYS A 342 -19.20 17.54 -7.06
C LYS A 342 -17.77 17.91 -7.42
N ALA A 343 -17.57 18.96 -8.21
CA ALA A 343 -16.25 19.47 -8.56
C ALA A 343 -15.52 20.00 -7.31
N ALA A 344 -16.20 20.70 -6.43
CA ALA A 344 -15.64 21.17 -5.15
C ALA A 344 -15.28 19.99 -4.23
N GLN A 345 -16.15 18.98 -4.12
CA GLN A 345 -15.87 17.75 -3.37
C GLN A 345 -14.66 17.00 -3.92
N LEU A 346 -14.60 16.82 -5.23
CA LEU A 346 -13.48 16.10 -5.87
C LEU A 346 -12.16 16.81 -5.60
N LYS A 347 -12.12 18.13 -5.70
CA LYS A 347 -10.94 18.93 -5.34
C LYS A 347 -10.53 18.74 -3.87
N GLU A 348 -11.51 18.67 -2.96
CA GLU A 348 -11.25 18.39 -1.54
C GLU A 348 -10.66 16.98 -1.37
N TRP A 349 -11.22 15.96 -2.05
CA TRP A 349 -10.73 14.57 -1.95
C TRP A 349 -9.28 14.39 -2.40
N PHE A 350 -8.85 15.14 -3.42
CA PHE A 350 -7.45 15.09 -3.89
C PHE A 350 -6.50 16.03 -3.13
N SER A 351 -7.03 16.89 -2.23
CA SER A 351 -6.19 17.85 -1.50
C SER A 351 -5.31 17.24 -0.41
N GLY A 352 -5.59 15.99 0.01
CA GLY A 352 -4.91 15.34 1.14
C GLY A 352 -5.33 15.89 2.52
N VAL A 353 -6.37 16.72 2.58
CA VAL A 353 -6.93 17.24 3.84
C VAL A 353 -7.84 16.17 4.47
N ALA A 354 -7.80 16.06 5.79
CA ALA A 354 -8.68 15.16 6.54
C ALA A 354 -10.16 15.49 6.32
N PRO A 355 -11.05 14.49 6.18
CA PRO A 355 -12.48 14.75 5.98
C PRO A 355 -13.12 15.35 7.23
N LYS A 356 -14.15 16.16 7.02
CA LYS A 356 -14.97 16.70 8.10
C LYS A 356 -15.98 15.65 8.55
N VAL A 357 -15.97 15.33 9.84
CA VAL A 357 -16.87 14.35 10.45
C VAL A 357 -17.47 14.94 11.71
N ASP A 358 -18.76 14.75 11.92
CA ASP A 358 -19.43 15.09 13.17
C ASP A 358 -19.17 14.02 14.23
N TRP A 359 -18.02 14.12 14.88
CA TRP A 359 -17.61 13.18 15.94
C TRP A 359 -18.50 13.24 17.17
N ALA A 360 -19.05 14.41 17.50
CA ALA A 360 -19.93 14.60 18.66
C ALA A 360 -21.30 13.93 18.47
N GLY A 361 -21.74 13.80 17.23
CA GLY A 361 -23.00 13.11 16.88
C GLY A 361 -22.92 11.60 16.98
N ILE A 362 -21.72 10.99 17.11
CA ILE A 362 -21.55 9.55 17.20
C ILE A 362 -21.79 9.06 18.62
N GLN A 363 -22.91 8.37 18.84
CA GLN A 363 -23.29 7.87 20.15
C GLN A 363 -22.87 6.40 20.30
N GLN A 364 -22.08 6.11 21.33
CA GLN A 364 -21.61 4.77 21.65
C GLN A 364 -22.52 4.07 22.68
N LYS A 365 -22.62 2.75 22.57
CA LYS A 365 -23.22 1.93 23.60
C LYS A 365 -22.19 1.64 24.70
N ALA A 366 -22.47 2.07 25.92
CA ALA A 366 -21.56 1.89 27.04
C ALA A 366 -21.28 0.41 27.33
N ASN A 367 -20.07 0.12 27.82
CA ASN A 367 -19.62 -1.22 28.23
C ASN A 367 -19.72 -2.28 27.12
N ASP A 368 -19.42 -1.90 25.89
CA ASP A 368 -19.44 -2.80 24.73
C ASP A 368 -18.01 -3.11 24.27
N ALA A 369 -17.88 -4.05 23.33
CA ALA A 369 -16.59 -4.35 22.69
C ALA A 369 -16.13 -3.18 21.80
N THR A 370 -14.82 -2.88 21.79
CA THR A 370 -14.31 -1.78 20.97
C THR A 370 -14.46 -2.06 19.47
N ARG A 371 -14.53 -3.32 19.01
CA ARG A 371 -14.91 -3.65 17.63
C ARG A 371 -16.36 -3.22 17.30
N ASN A 372 -17.30 -3.32 18.26
CA ASN A 372 -18.68 -2.87 18.06
C ASN A 372 -18.75 -1.33 18.03
N ALA A 373 -17.95 -0.67 18.88
CA ALA A 373 -17.78 0.78 18.82
C ALA A 373 -17.20 1.23 17.49
N SER A 374 -16.22 0.51 16.98
CA SER A 374 -15.67 0.73 15.61
C SER A 374 -16.75 0.58 14.53
N ALA A 375 -17.65 -0.41 14.63
CA ALA A 375 -18.76 -0.57 13.69
C ALA A 375 -19.70 0.64 13.71
N THR A 376 -19.97 1.22 14.89
CA THR A 376 -20.77 2.44 15.03
C THR A 376 -20.10 3.62 14.31
N VAL A 377 -18.81 3.82 14.51
CA VAL A 377 -18.04 4.85 13.81
C VAL A 377 -18.02 4.61 12.31
N LEU A 378 -17.74 3.38 11.86
CA LEU A 378 -17.74 3.02 10.45
C LEU A 378 -19.08 3.29 9.76
N GLY A 379 -20.19 3.04 10.47
CA GLY A 379 -21.53 3.38 9.97
C GLY A 379 -21.75 4.87 9.79
N ALA A 380 -21.20 5.71 10.67
CA ALA A 380 -21.21 7.17 10.53
C ALA A 380 -20.29 7.64 9.39
N LEU A 381 -19.08 7.09 9.29
CA LEU A 381 -18.14 7.41 8.21
C LEU A 381 -18.69 7.08 6.84
N ALA A 382 -19.39 5.96 6.69
CA ALA A 382 -20.01 5.57 5.41
C ALA A 382 -21.04 6.61 4.91
N GLN A 383 -21.64 7.35 5.81
CA GLN A 383 -22.64 8.41 5.50
C GLN A 383 -21.99 9.80 5.33
N GLN A 384 -20.89 10.08 6.04
CA GLN A 384 -20.31 11.42 6.10
C GLN A 384 -19.05 11.56 5.21
N VAL A 385 -18.42 10.45 4.82
CA VAL A 385 -17.17 10.44 4.04
C VAL A 385 -17.39 9.70 2.72
N PRO A 386 -17.97 10.37 1.72
CA PRO A 386 -18.45 9.73 0.48
C PRO A 386 -17.34 9.16 -0.39
N ASN A 387 -16.07 9.52 -0.18
CA ASN A 387 -14.90 8.98 -0.86
C ASN A 387 -14.15 7.91 -0.06
N MET A 388 -14.73 7.39 1.02
CA MET A 388 -14.15 6.27 1.76
C MET A 388 -14.55 4.93 1.15
N ILE A 389 -13.58 4.02 1.01
CA ILE A 389 -13.77 2.62 0.65
C ILE A 389 -13.34 1.78 1.86
N CYS A 390 -14.21 0.88 2.31
CA CYS A 390 -13.90 -0.09 3.34
C CYS A 390 -13.84 -1.50 2.74
N ALA A 391 -12.91 -2.33 3.20
CA ALA A 391 -12.71 -3.69 2.73
C ALA A 391 -12.69 -4.69 3.88
N SER A 392 -13.00 -5.96 3.57
CA SER A 392 -12.82 -7.08 4.50
C SER A 392 -12.36 -8.35 3.78
N ALA A 393 -11.56 -9.16 4.49
CA ALA A 393 -11.10 -10.45 4.03
C ALA A 393 -12.07 -11.57 4.45
N ASP A 394 -13.34 -11.44 4.02
CA ASP A 394 -14.45 -12.37 4.32
C ASP A 394 -14.82 -12.48 5.82
N LEU A 395 -14.52 -11.44 6.61
CA LEU A 395 -14.76 -11.42 8.06
C LEU A 395 -15.66 -10.26 8.52
N SER A 396 -16.32 -9.55 7.60
CA SER A 396 -17.01 -8.28 7.89
C SER A 396 -18.04 -8.35 9.02
N ASN A 397 -18.74 -9.47 9.18
CA ASN A 397 -19.68 -9.71 10.27
C ASN A 397 -18.99 -9.89 11.63
N SER A 398 -17.72 -10.26 11.67
CA SER A 398 -16.93 -10.53 12.88
C SER A 398 -15.91 -9.42 13.18
N ASP A 399 -15.16 -8.95 12.18
CA ASP A 399 -14.28 -7.79 12.30
C ASP A 399 -15.05 -6.46 12.38
N LYS A 400 -16.37 -6.53 12.19
CA LYS A 400 -17.32 -5.42 12.33
C LYS A 400 -17.20 -4.32 11.28
N THR A 401 -16.50 -4.56 10.18
CA THR A 401 -16.54 -3.67 9.02
C THR A 401 -17.92 -3.67 8.34
N ASP A 402 -18.78 -4.63 8.67
CA ASP A 402 -20.20 -4.64 8.29
C ASP A 402 -20.97 -3.42 8.78
N GLY A 403 -20.48 -2.70 9.81
CA GLY A 403 -21.01 -1.40 10.21
C GLY A 403 -21.00 -0.39 9.06
N PHE A 404 -19.93 -0.42 8.25
CA PHE A 404 -19.83 0.38 7.01
C PHE A 404 -20.70 -0.22 5.91
N LEU A 405 -20.60 -1.54 5.65
CA LEU A 405 -21.35 -2.21 4.59
C LEU A 405 -22.87 -2.02 4.69
N LYS A 406 -23.42 -2.02 5.90
CA LYS A 406 -24.86 -1.78 6.15
C LYS A 406 -25.37 -0.41 5.68
N LYS A 407 -24.49 0.52 5.40
CA LYS A 407 -24.80 1.89 4.91
C LYS A 407 -24.51 2.10 3.43
N THR A 408 -23.96 1.08 2.77
CA THR A 408 -23.61 1.07 1.35
C THR A 408 -23.86 -0.33 0.78
N HIS A 409 -23.22 -0.67 -0.34
CA HIS A 409 -23.18 -2.03 -0.87
C HIS A 409 -21.79 -2.37 -1.38
N ALA A 410 -21.53 -3.65 -1.61
CA ALA A 410 -20.25 -4.12 -2.13
C ALA A 410 -20.12 -3.84 -3.63
N PHE A 411 -18.88 -3.69 -4.08
CA PHE A 411 -18.57 -3.68 -5.52
C PHE A 411 -18.93 -5.02 -6.14
N VAL A 412 -19.50 -4.96 -7.33
CA VAL A 412 -19.75 -6.11 -8.20
C VAL A 412 -19.34 -5.78 -9.62
N ASN A 413 -19.26 -6.78 -10.47
CA ASN A 413 -18.94 -6.58 -11.89
C ASN A 413 -19.88 -5.56 -12.53
N GLY A 414 -19.31 -4.47 -13.05
CA GLY A 414 -20.03 -3.39 -13.69
C GLY A 414 -20.70 -2.37 -12.76
N ASP A 415 -20.68 -2.58 -11.43
CA ASP A 415 -21.22 -1.62 -10.46
C ASP A 415 -20.21 -1.27 -9.35
N PHE A 416 -19.71 -0.05 -9.40
CA PHE A 416 -18.80 0.57 -8.44
C PHE A 416 -19.45 1.75 -7.69
N SER A 417 -20.78 1.85 -7.69
CA SER A 417 -21.52 2.89 -6.99
C SER A 417 -21.59 2.66 -5.48
N GLY A 418 -21.35 1.42 -5.01
CA GLY A 418 -21.10 1.11 -3.62
C GLY A 418 -19.77 1.66 -3.10
N ALA A 419 -19.40 1.26 -1.87
CA ALA A 419 -18.14 1.67 -1.26
C ALA A 419 -17.49 0.54 -0.42
N PHE A 420 -17.87 -0.71 -0.66
CA PHE A 420 -17.33 -1.83 0.08
C PHE A 420 -16.64 -2.84 -0.85
N PHE A 421 -15.39 -3.18 -0.51
CA PHE A 421 -14.59 -4.13 -1.26
C PHE A 421 -14.57 -5.49 -0.57
N GLN A 422 -15.24 -6.48 -1.16
CA GLN A 422 -15.20 -7.88 -0.74
C GLN A 422 -13.97 -8.56 -1.35
N ALA A 423 -12.89 -8.65 -0.59
CA ALA A 423 -11.65 -9.23 -1.08
C ALA A 423 -11.64 -10.77 -1.11
N GLY A 424 -12.52 -11.41 -0.28
CA GLY A 424 -12.43 -12.81 0.05
C GLY A 424 -11.25 -13.07 1.00
N VAL A 425 -10.97 -14.33 1.30
CA VAL A 425 -9.87 -14.71 2.21
C VAL A 425 -8.52 -14.49 1.50
N ALA A 426 -8.06 -13.24 1.50
CA ALA A 426 -6.85 -12.79 0.79
C ALA A 426 -6.33 -11.46 1.40
N GLU A 427 -5.83 -11.53 2.63
CA GLU A 427 -5.45 -10.35 3.43
C GLU A 427 -4.36 -9.51 2.77
N LEU A 428 -3.31 -10.14 2.25
CA LEU A 428 -2.22 -9.44 1.58
C LEU A 428 -2.70 -8.74 0.31
N THR A 429 -3.51 -9.43 -0.51
CA THR A 429 -4.08 -8.85 -1.73
C THR A 429 -4.99 -7.66 -1.40
N MET A 430 -5.86 -7.80 -0.38
CA MET A 430 -6.74 -6.74 0.09
C MET A 430 -5.94 -5.51 0.52
N ALA A 431 -4.93 -5.71 1.35
CA ALA A 431 -4.07 -4.62 1.83
C ALA A 431 -3.35 -3.92 0.68
N CYS A 432 -2.79 -4.67 -0.28
CA CYS A 432 -2.14 -4.11 -1.45
C CYS A 432 -3.12 -3.37 -2.38
N CYS A 433 -4.35 -3.86 -2.55
CA CYS A 433 -5.39 -3.11 -3.27
C CYS A 433 -5.70 -1.79 -2.57
N CYS A 434 -5.81 -1.76 -1.23
CA CYS A 434 -6.02 -0.52 -0.47
C CYS A 434 -4.82 0.45 -0.61
N ILE A 435 -3.60 -0.04 -0.70
CA ILE A 435 -2.41 0.76 -1.03
C ILE A 435 -2.54 1.35 -2.44
N GLY A 436 -2.95 0.55 -3.41
CA GLY A 436 -3.18 1.01 -4.78
C GLY A 436 -4.26 2.08 -4.88
N MET A 437 -5.34 1.96 -4.10
CA MET A 437 -6.38 2.98 -3.97
C MET A 437 -5.80 4.28 -3.41
N ALA A 438 -4.95 4.20 -2.38
CA ALA A 438 -4.30 5.36 -1.79
C ALA A 438 -3.28 6.01 -2.76
N LEU A 439 -2.55 5.22 -3.56
CA LEU A 439 -1.64 5.71 -4.61
C LEU A 439 -2.40 6.42 -5.74
N HIS A 440 -3.59 5.93 -6.09
CA HIS A 440 -4.47 6.63 -7.04
C HIS A 440 -4.83 8.02 -6.54
N GLY A 441 -5.15 8.15 -5.26
CA GLY A 441 -5.63 9.37 -4.65
C GLY A 441 -7.14 9.57 -4.81
N GLY A 442 -7.67 10.60 -4.15
CA GLY A 442 -9.10 10.93 -4.17
C GLY A 442 -9.96 10.02 -3.30
N VAL A 443 -9.43 8.95 -2.73
CA VAL A 443 -10.13 7.98 -1.89
C VAL A 443 -9.42 7.76 -0.56
N ILE A 444 -10.18 7.41 0.47
CA ILE A 444 -9.68 6.96 1.77
C ILE A 444 -9.93 5.47 1.87
N ALA A 445 -8.85 4.68 1.93
CA ALA A 445 -8.93 3.23 1.97
C ALA A 445 -8.78 2.69 3.40
N ALA A 446 -9.69 1.79 3.78
CA ALA A 446 -9.63 1.04 5.03
C ALA A 446 -9.86 -0.45 4.77
N CYS A 447 -9.20 -1.32 5.52
CA CYS A 447 -9.38 -2.77 5.39
C CYS A 447 -9.31 -3.48 6.74
N GLY A 448 -10.19 -4.46 6.93
CA GLY A 448 -10.39 -5.18 8.16
C GLY A 448 -10.09 -6.68 8.08
N THR A 449 -9.56 -7.23 9.19
CA THR A 449 -9.40 -8.66 9.48
C THR A 449 -9.16 -8.86 10.98
N PHE A 450 -8.92 -10.08 11.43
CA PHE A 450 -8.47 -10.36 12.80
C PHE A 450 -7.00 -9.97 12.99
N PHE A 451 -6.65 -9.57 14.20
CA PHE A 451 -5.31 -9.03 14.46
C PHE A 451 -4.19 -10.07 14.26
N VAL A 452 -4.42 -11.33 14.58
CA VAL A 452 -3.45 -12.40 14.31
C VAL A 452 -3.12 -12.48 12.80
N PHE A 453 -4.09 -12.23 11.93
CA PHE A 453 -3.89 -12.24 10.47
C PHE A 453 -3.23 -10.97 9.92
N SER A 454 -2.88 -10.02 10.79
CA SER A 454 -1.95 -8.95 10.41
C SER A 454 -0.60 -9.50 9.93
N ASP A 455 -0.25 -10.73 10.33
CA ASP A 455 0.94 -11.44 9.86
C ASP A 455 0.93 -11.66 8.35
N TYR A 456 -0.23 -11.97 7.75
CA TYR A 456 -0.37 -12.03 6.30
C TYR A 456 -0.23 -10.65 5.64
N MET A 457 -0.60 -9.56 6.33
CA MET A 457 -0.61 -8.21 5.77
C MET A 457 0.73 -7.48 5.94
N LYS A 458 1.63 -7.97 6.74
CA LYS A 458 2.86 -7.28 7.17
C LYS A 458 3.71 -6.73 6.01
N PRO A 459 3.92 -7.46 4.89
CA PRO A 459 4.63 -6.92 3.74
C PRO A 459 3.96 -5.66 3.16
N ALA A 460 2.63 -5.66 3.06
CA ALA A 460 1.86 -4.53 2.59
C ALA A 460 1.91 -3.34 3.58
N VAL A 461 1.75 -3.62 4.88
CA VAL A 461 1.86 -2.59 5.94
C VAL A 461 3.21 -1.87 5.85
N ARG A 462 4.30 -2.63 5.66
CA ARG A 462 5.64 -2.07 5.47
C ARG A 462 5.71 -1.17 4.24
N MET A 463 5.11 -1.57 3.13
CA MET A 463 5.09 -0.77 1.90
C MET A 463 4.24 0.50 2.06
N ALA A 464 3.09 0.44 2.74
CA ALA A 464 2.29 1.61 3.06
C ALA A 464 3.08 2.61 3.92
N ALA A 465 3.83 2.13 4.91
CA ALA A 465 4.68 2.95 5.77
C ALA A 465 5.84 3.59 4.99
N LEU A 466 6.52 2.83 4.13
CA LEU A 466 7.62 3.30 3.30
C LEU A 466 7.16 4.40 2.32
N MET A 467 6.03 4.20 1.67
CA MET A 467 5.42 5.16 0.75
C MET A 467 4.64 6.27 1.44
N GLN A 468 4.51 6.24 2.77
CA GLN A 468 3.80 7.23 3.58
C GLN A 468 2.33 7.40 3.15
N LEU A 469 1.62 6.29 2.97
CA LEU A 469 0.23 6.24 2.50
C LEU A 469 -0.75 6.08 3.67
N PRO A 470 -1.82 6.88 3.74
CA PRO A 470 -2.73 6.93 4.88
C PRO A 470 -3.79 5.80 4.89
N VAL A 471 -3.41 4.57 4.60
CA VAL A 471 -4.32 3.42 4.68
C VAL A 471 -4.69 3.13 6.13
N LYS A 472 -5.96 2.78 6.39
CA LYS A 472 -6.46 2.43 7.72
C LYS A 472 -6.60 0.91 7.84
N PHE A 473 -5.74 0.30 8.64
CA PHE A 473 -5.78 -1.12 8.95
C PHE A 473 -6.62 -1.34 10.20
N ILE A 474 -7.71 -2.08 10.08
CA ILE A 474 -8.68 -2.37 11.14
C ILE A 474 -8.46 -3.81 11.58
N TRP A 475 -7.94 -3.99 12.80
CA TRP A 475 -7.65 -5.31 13.34
C TRP A 475 -8.44 -5.56 14.61
N THR A 476 -9.29 -6.58 14.57
CA THR A 476 -10.11 -6.97 15.72
C THR A 476 -9.60 -8.27 16.35
N HIS A 477 -10.18 -8.67 17.48
CA HIS A 477 -9.71 -9.85 18.21
C HIS A 477 -8.27 -9.63 18.71
N ASP A 478 -8.11 -8.59 19.53
CA ASP A 478 -6.86 -7.93 19.86
C ASP A 478 -5.88 -8.77 20.69
N ALA A 479 -6.34 -9.83 21.38
CA ALA A 479 -5.52 -10.63 22.30
C ALA A 479 -6.16 -12.02 22.60
N PHE A 480 -5.63 -12.76 23.58
CA PHE A 480 -6.06 -14.10 23.96
C PHE A 480 -7.57 -14.21 24.32
N ARG A 481 -8.24 -13.09 24.61
CA ARG A 481 -9.69 -13.05 24.84
C ARG A 481 -10.54 -13.30 23.58
N VAL A 482 -9.92 -13.69 22.49
CA VAL A 482 -10.56 -14.39 21.36
C VAL A 482 -11.25 -15.64 21.89
N GLY A 483 -10.61 -16.35 22.79
CA GLY A 483 -11.21 -17.35 23.62
C GLY A 483 -11.25 -18.74 23.00
N GLU A 484 -12.45 -19.20 22.61
CA GLU A 484 -12.69 -20.58 22.21
C GLU A 484 -11.97 -21.00 20.92
N ASP A 485 -11.66 -20.03 20.02
CA ASP A 485 -10.90 -20.29 18.78
C ASP A 485 -9.45 -20.69 19.05
N GLY A 486 -8.89 -20.27 20.20
CA GLY A 486 -7.61 -20.74 20.73
C GLY A 486 -6.37 -20.14 20.04
N PRO A 487 -5.20 -20.75 20.25
CA PRO A 487 -3.88 -20.17 19.94
C PRO A 487 -3.68 -19.71 18.49
N THR A 488 -4.35 -20.35 17.53
CA THR A 488 -4.24 -20.00 16.12
C THR A 488 -4.90 -18.65 15.77
N HIS A 489 -5.75 -18.14 16.66
CA HIS A 489 -6.51 -16.90 16.50
C HIS A 489 -6.18 -15.85 17.57
N GLU A 490 -5.37 -16.20 18.54
CA GLU A 490 -5.00 -15.36 19.68
C GLU A 490 -3.66 -14.65 19.44
N PRO A 491 -3.66 -13.33 19.12
CA PRO A 491 -2.42 -12.59 18.98
C PRO A 491 -1.68 -12.48 20.32
N VAL A 492 -0.36 -12.65 20.30
CA VAL A 492 0.54 -12.49 21.45
C VAL A 492 1.70 -11.58 21.07
N GLU A 493 2.42 -11.92 20.01
CA GLU A 493 3.57 -11.17 19.52
C GLU A 493 3.20 -10.07 18.50
N GLN A 494 2.01 -10.09 17.93
CA GLN A 494 1.60 -9.17 16.87
C GLN A 494 1.62 -7.71 17.33
N GLU A 495 1.21 -7.42 18.58
CA GLU A 495 1.25 -6.05 19.10
C GLU A 495 2.69 -5.54 19.15
N ALA A 496 3.64 -6.32 19.67
CA ALA A 496 5.05 -5.96 19.70
C ALA A 496 5.60 -5.66 18.31
N GLN A 497 5.27 -6.50 17.33
CA GLN A 497 5.69 -6.35 15.93
C GLN A 497 5.14 -5.07 15.29
N ILE A 498 3.89 -4.71 15.53
CA ILE A 498 3.27 -3.49 14.97
C ILE A 498 3.78 -2.25 15.69
N ARG A 499 4.01 -2.31 17.02
CA ARG A 499 4.62 -1.22 17.78
C ARG A 499 6.05 -0.89 17.31
N LEU A 500 6.79 -1.84 16.73
CA LEU A 500 8.07 -1.56 16.08
C LEU A 500 7.92 -0.60 14.89
N MET A 501 6.84 -0.72 14.12
CA MET A 501 6.55 0.21 13.02
C MET A 501 6.24 1.63 13.52
N GLU A 502 5.65 1.77 14.70
CA GLU A 502 5.42 3.04 15.36
C GLU A 502 6.74 3.73 15.80
N LYS A 503 7.76 2.93 16.15
CA LYS A 503 9.12 3.42 16.57
C LYS A 503 10.03 3.71 15.38
N LEU A 504 9.81 3.05 14.23
CA LEU A 504 10.58 3.26 13.02
C LEU A 504 10.29 4.66 12.45
N LYS A 505 11.33 5.40 12.10
CA LYS A 505 11.19 6.70 11.43
C LYS A 505 11.14 6.53 9.92
N ASN A 506 10.22 7.25 9.28
CA ASN A 506 10.21 7.37 7.83
C ASN A 506 11.28 8.36 7.35
N HIS A 507 11.47 8.49 6.04
CA HIS A 507 12.49 9.37 5.45
C HIS A 507 12.28 10.87 5.76
N LYS A 508 11.11 11.27 6.28
CA LYS A 508 10.84 12.64 6.77
C LYS A 508 11.08 12.80 8.26
N GLY A 509 11.56 11.76 8.95
CA GLY A 509 11.88 11.78 10.39
C GLY A 509 10.65 11.62 11.30
N HIS A 510 9.46 11.36 10.76
CA HIS A 510 8.25 11.07 11.53
C HIS A 510 8.12 9.57 11.82
N ASN A 511 7.30 9.19 12.81
CA ASN A 511 6.92 7.80 13.03
C ASN A 511 6.30 7.24 11.75
N SER A 512 6.72 6.04 11.34
CA SER A 512 6.30 5.47 10.05
C SER A 512 4.87 4.95 10.06
N MET A 513 4.25 4.81 11.23
CA MET A 513 2.88 4.35 11.43
C MET A 513 2.27 4.96 12.69
N LEU A 514 0.97 5.21 12.68
CA LEU A 514 0.16 5.49 13.86
C LEU A 514 -0.48 4.18 14.34
N VAL A 515 -0.24 3.79 15.60
CA VAL A 515 -0.84 2.59 16.19
C VAL A 515 -1.74 2.98 17.35
N LEU A 516 -3.00 2.52 17.34
CA LEU A 516 -4.03 2.87 18.31
C LEU A 516 -4.72 1.61 18.81
N ARG A 517 -4.67 1.36 20.12
CA ARG A 517 -5.38 0.27 20.81
C ARG A 517 -6.21 0.86 21.95
N PRO A 518 -7.47 1.26 21.69
CA PRO A 518 -8.31 1.95 22.64
C PRO A 518 -8.82 1.05 23.76
N ALA A 519 -8.99 1.63 24.95
CA ALA A 519 -9.38 0.96 26.19
C ALA A 519 -10.89 0.79 26.34
N ASP A 520 -11.71 1.59 25.68
CA ASP A 520 -13.18 1.51 25.72
C ASP A 520 -13.83 2.10 24.46
N VAL A 521 -15.15 2.18 24.48
CA VAL A 521 -15.96 2.64 23.33
C VAL A 521 -15.78 4.12 23.01
N GLU A 522 -15.54 4.97 24.01
CA GLU A 522 -15.35 6.40 23.82
C GLU A 522 -13.92 6.68 23.31
N GLU A 523 -12.93 6.03 23.90
CA GLU A 523 -11.55 6.09 23.39
C GLU A 523 -11.45 5.56 21.96
N THR A 524 -12.31 4.58 21.57
CA THR A 524 -12.44 4.09 20.19
C THR A 524 -12.88 5.18 19.23
N THR A 525 -13.83 6.03 19.62
CA THR A 525 -14.27 7.18 18.80
C THR A 525 -13.12 8.17 18.60
N GLN A 526 -12.32 8.44 19.65
CA GLN A 526 -11.15 9.30 19.55
C GLN A 526 -10.03 8.66 18.68
N ALA A 527 -9.84 7.35 18.81
CA ALA A 527 -8.87 6.62 17.97
C ALA A 527 -9.23 6.73 16.47
N TRP A 528 -10.51 6.59 16.12
CA TRP A 528 -10.97 6.79 14.75
C TRP A 528 -10.81 8.25 14.28
N LYS A 529 -11.08 9.22 15.15
CA LYS A 529 -10.83 10.64 14.83
C LYS A 529 -9.37 10.86 14.48
N LEU A 530 -8.44 10.40 15.30
CA LEU A 530 -7.01 10.49 15.05
C LEU A 530 -6.60 9.73 13.76
N ALA A 531 -7.19 8.56 13.50
CA ALA A 531 -6.98 7.81 12.30
C ALA A 531 -7.38 8.58 11.04
N MET A 532 -8.53 9.25 11.05
CA MET A 532 -9.00 10.05 9.91
C MET A 532 -8.22 11.35 9.73
N GLU A 533 -7.74 11.96 10.82
CA GLU A 533 -6.85 13.12 10.80
C GLU A 533 -5.41 12.79 10.33
N ASN A 534 -4.97 11.53 10.46
CA ASN A 534 -3.67 11.07 9.98
C ASN A 534 -3.70 10.86 8.46
N THR A 535 -3.31 11.86 7.70
CA THR A 535 -3.23 11.81 6.22
C THR A 535 -1.81 11.55 5.70
N ALA A 536 -0.83 11.32 6.58
CA ALA A 536 0.59 11.25 6.23
C ALA A 536 1.22 9.87 6.34
N THR A 537 0.60 8.94 7.10
CA THR A 537 1.15 7.60 7.36
C THR A 537 0.02 6.59 7.54
N PRO A 538 0.28 5.29 7.40
CA PRO A 538 -0.75 4.30 7.70
C PRO A 538 -1.12 4.31 9.19
N THR A 539 -2.36 3.90 9.48
CA THR A 539 -2.86 3.78 10.84
C THR A 539 -3.28 2.34 11.12
N ALA A 540 -2.84 1.79 12.25
CA ALA A 540 -3.34 0.55 12.83
C ALA A 540 -4.38 0.87 13.92
N LEU A 541 -5.56 0.28 13.80
CA LEU A 541 -6.65 0.35 14.77
C LEU A 541 -6.90 -1.06 15.30
N ILE A 542 -6.61 -1.29 16.60
CA ILE A 542 -6.64 -2.62 17.21
C ILE A 542 -7.78 -2.68 18.23
N PHE A 543 -8.74 -3.58 18.02
CA PHE A 543 -10.00 -3.62 18.77
C PHE A 543 -10.28 -4.96 19.43
N SER A 544 -10.90 -4.94 20.63
CA SER A 544 -11.28 -6.13 21.38
C SER A 544 -12.45 -6.88 20.76
N ARG A 545 -12.47 -8.21 20.99
CA ARG A 545 -13.64 -9.05 20.73
C ARG A 545 -14.67 -8.98 21.85
N GLN A 546 -14.19 -9.04 23.09
CA GLN A 546 -15.01 -9.04 24.31
C GLN A 546 -15.48 -7.64 24.67
N ASN A 547 -16.57 -7.56 25.43
CA ASN A 547 -17.01 -6.33 26.01
C ASN A 547 -16.04 -5.81 27.06
N ILE A 548 -15.88 -4.51 27.14
CA ILE A 548 -15.00 -3.81 28.10
C ILE A 548 -15.83 -2.79 28.86
N ALA A 549 -15.62 -2.69 30.17
CA ALA A 549 -16.21 -1.62 30.97
C ALA A 549 -15.64 -0.26 30.52
N ASN A 550 -16.50 0.76 30.49
CA ASN A 550 -16.04 2.12 30.23
C ASN A 550 -15.00 2.56 31.26
N LEU A 551 -14.10 3.44 30.86
CA LEU A 551 -13.15 4.10 31.74
C LEU A 551 -13.88 4.88 32.85
N PRO A 552 -13.19 5.19 33.97
CA PRO A 552 -13.80 5.91 35.09
C PRO A 552 -14.51 7.21 34.70
N ALA A 553 -15.62 7.50 35.35
CA ALA A 553 -16.36 8.74 35.11
C ALA A 553 -15.44 9.99 35.30
N GLY A 554 -15.57 10.93 34.39
CA GLY A 554 -14.71 12.13 34.37
C GLY A 554 -13.42 11.98 33.57
N THR A 555 -13.18 10.83 32.92
CA THR A 555 -12.06 10.67 31.98
C THR A 555 -12.16 11.69 30.84
N ASP A 556 -11.09 12.43 30.59
CA ASP A 556 -10.97 13.34 29.44
C ASP A 556 -10.43 12.60 28.22
N TYR A 557 -11.34 12.06 27.40
CA TYR A 557 -10.99 11.29 26.20
C TYR A 557 -10.28 12.12 25.12
N THR A 558 -10.30 13.47 25.21
CA THR A 558 -9.54 14.30 24.26
C THR A 558 -8.02 14.09 24.40
N GLN A 559 -7.59 13.61 25.56
CA GLN A 559 -6.19 13.29 25.85
C GLN A 559 -5.68 12.04 25.10
N THR A 560 -6.55 11.24 24.50
CA THR A 560 -6.16 10.14 23.60
C THR A 560 -5.16 10.62 22.54
N ALA A 561 -5.29 11.85 22.07
CA ALA A 561 -4.38 12.49 21.12
C ALA A 561 -2.93 12.65 21.65
N LYS A 562 -2.72 12.54 22.96
CA LYS A 562 -1.41 12.57 23.59
C LYS A 562 -0.70 11.21 23.62
N GLY A 563 -1.42 10.14 23.34
CA GLY A 563 -0.92 8.76 23.26
C GLY A 563 -0.80 8.04 24.61
N ALA A 564 -0.69 8.76 25.72
CA ALA A 564 -0.86 8.27 27.07
C ALA A 564 -1.42 9.39 27.95
N TYR A 565 -2.32 9.05 28.86
CA TYR A 565 -2.94 10.01 29.75
C TYR A 565 -3.52 9.37 31.02
N ILE A 566 -3.74 10.18 32.06
CA ILE A 566 -4.24 9.73 33.35
C ILE A 566 -5.76 9.54 33.25
N VAL A 567 -6.26 8.37 33.60
CA VAL A 567 -7.70 8.04 33.62
C VAL A 567 -8.26 8.04 35.04
N ALA A 568 -7.42 7.89 36.06
CA ALA A 568 -7.82 7.99 37.46
C ALA A 568 -6.61 8.26 38.37
N GLY A 569 -6.80 8.94 39.51
CA GLY A 569 -5.76 9.16 40.53
C GLY A 569 -4.69 10.13 40.09
N ALA A 570 -5.04 11.39 39.82
CA ALA A 570 -4.10 12.41 39.36
C ALA A 570 -3.22 13.06 40.45
N ASP A 571 -3.38 12.66 41.72
CA ASP A 571 -2.68 13.28 42.84
C ASP A 571 -1.17 13.12 42.78
N GLU A 572 -0.44 14.06 43.33
CA GLU A 572 1.01 13.99 43.55
C GLU A 572 1.37 12.94 44.62
N ASN A 573 2.56 12.34 44.53
CA ASN A 573 3.07 11.33 45.47
C ASN A 573 2.36 9.97 45.45
N GLN A 574 2.27 9.37 44.25
CA GLN A 574 1.78 7.99 44.13
C GLN A 574 2.84 6.97 44.63
N ASP A 575 2.37 5.92 45.31
CA ASP A 575 3.17 4.75 45.64
C ASP A 575 3.51 3.91 44.41
N VAL A 576 2.57 3.89 43.42
CA VAL A 576 2.69 3.16 42.15
C VAL A 576 1.88 3.76 41.04
N ILE A 577 2.35 3.63 39.81
CA ILE A 577 1.63 3.97 38.58
C ILE A 577 1.26 2.66 37.86
N LEU A 578 0.00 2.53 37.45
CA LEU A 578 -0.51 1.39 36.69
C LEU A 578 -0.66 1.80 35.25
N VAL A 579 -0.05 1.06 34.30
CA VAL A 579 -0.09 1.38 32.86
C VAL A 579 -0.58 0.20 32.04
N ALA A 580 -1.46 0.45 31.09
CA ALA A 580 -1.92 -0.53 30.12
C ALA A 580 -2.40 0.12 28.83
N SER A 581 -2.55 -0.68 27.79
CA SER A 581 -3.18 -0.33 26.52
C SER A 581 -4.41 -1.22 26.30
N GLY A 582 -5.46 -0.71 25.66
CA GLY A 582 -6.62 -1.52 25.31
C GLY A 582 -7.40 -2.06 26.53
N SER A 583 -7.91 -3.28 26.40
CA SER A 583 -8.81 -3.89 27.37
C SER A 583 -8.20 -4.10 28.77
N GLU A 584 -6.88 -4.11 28.89
CA GLU A 584 -6.18 -4.31 30.15
C GLU A 584 -6.32 -3.11 31.09
N VAL A 585 -6.65 -1.91 30.59
CA VAL A 585 -6.91 -0.74 31.42
C VAL A 585 -8.08 -0.98 32.36
N SER A 586 -9.16 -1.64 31.89
CA SER A 586 -10.30 -1.96 32.76
C SER A 586 -9.94 -2.98 33.85
N THR A 587 -9.03 -3.93 33.57
CA THR A 587 -8.49 -4.87 34.57
C THR A 587 -7.66 -4.14 35.63
N LEU A 588 -6.84 -3.14 35.22
CA LEU A 588 -6.10 -2.28 36.15
C LEU A 588 -7.05 -1.44 37.03
N VAL A 589 -8.15 -0.92 36.47
CA VAL A 589 -9.15 -0.16 37.25
C VAL A 589 -9.74 -1.04 38.34
N ALA A 590 -10.13 -2.27 38.02
CA ALA A 590 -10.67 -3.23 39.00
C ALA A 590 -9.64 -3.61 40.09
N GLY A 591 -8.39 -3.84 39.70
CA GLY A 591 -7.30 -4.11 40.67
C GLY A 591 -6.96 -2.90 41.55
N ALA A 592 -7.05 -1.71 41.00
CA ALA A 592 -6.83 -0.45 41.73
C ALA A 592 -7.85 -0.22 42.85
N GLU A 593 -9.10 -0.67 42.69
CA GLU A 593 -10.09 -0.60 43.75
C GLU A 593 -9.70 -1.43 44.97
N LEU A 594 -9.08 -2.59 44.77
CA LEU A 594 -8.57 -3.42 45.86
C LEU A 594 -7.38 -2.76 46.57
N LEU A 595 -6.44 -2.22 45.80
CA LEU A 595 -5.25 -1.51 46.31
C LEU A 595 -5.64 -0.26 47.13
N ARG A 596 -6.63 0.51 46.68
CA ARG A 596 -7.11 1.71 47.39
C ARG A 596 -7.73 1.37 48.74
N LYS A 597 -8.41 0.21 48.87
CA LYS A 597 -8.93 -0.28 50.17
C LYS A 597 -7.82 -0.49 51.18
N ASP A 598 -6.63 -0.84 50.74
CA ASP A 598 -5.43 -0.98 51.56
C ASP A 598 -4.63 0.34 51.72
N GLY A 599 -5.17 1.46 51.29
CA GLY A 599 -4.54 2.77 51.44
C GLY A 599 -3.44 3.07 50.43
N VAL A 600 -3.27 2.25 49.38
CA VAL A 600 -2.26 2.48 48.34
C VAL A 600 -2.66 3.67 47.47
N LYS A 601 -1.77 4.65 47.36
CA LYS A 601 -1.92 5.81 46.46
C LYS A 601 -1.44 5.42 45.09
N LEU A 602 -2.30 5.52 44.10
CA LEU A 602 -1.98 5.10 42.75
C LEU A 602 -2.56 5.99 41.66
N ARG A 603 -1.92 5.93 40.51
CA ARG A 603 -2.36 6.56 39.27
C ARG A 603 -2.61 5.45 38.22
N ILE A 604 -3.64 5.60 37.41
CA ILE A 604 -3.91 4.71 36.28
C ILE A 604 -3.74 5.50 35.00
N VAL A 605 -2.97 4.95 34.07
CA VAL A 605 -2.63 5.57 32.77
C VAL A 605 -3.11 4.65 31.65
N SER A 606 -3.97 5.16 30.77
CA SER A 606 -4.25 4.53 29.46
C SER A 606 -3.19 4.93 28.47
N VAL A 607 -2.66 3.96 27.71
CA VAL A 607 -1.64 4.15 26.67
C VAL A 607 -2.16 3.66 25.35
N PRO A 608 -3.12 4.33 24.71
CA PRO A 608 -3.62 3.92 23.40
C PRO A 608 -2.57 3.94 22.29
N SER A 609 -1.53 4.81 22.40
CA SER A 609 -0.44 4.90 21.40
C SER A 609 0.89 5.28 22.06
N GLU A 610 1.82 4.33 22.13
CA GLU A 610 3.17 4.59 22.65
C GLU A 610 3.93 5.59 21.76
N GLY A 611 3.74 5.53 20.43
CA GLY A 611 4.42 6.41 19.49
C GLY A 611 3.97 7.87 19.59
N LEU A 612 2.68 8.12 19.81
CA LEU A 612 2.18 9.47 20.10
C LEU A 612 2.73 9.99 21.44
N PHE A 613 2.74 9.14 22.47
CA PHE A 613 3.26 9.51 23.77
C PHE A 613 4.76 9.84 23.72
N SER A 614 5.55 9.03 23.06
CA SER A 614 6.99 9.27 22.90
C SER A 614 7.33 10.53 22.09
N SER A 615 6.37 11.01 21.30
CA SER A 615 6.48 12.25 20.51
C SER A 615 6.08 13.50 21.29
N GLN A 616 5.55 13.37 22.53
CA GLN A 616 5.22 14.51 23.39
C GLN A 616 6.50 15.14 23.98
N SER A 617 6.35 16.34 24.52
CA SER A 617 7.45 16.99 25.25
C SER A 617 7.87 16.16 26.46
N LYS A 618 9.12 16.33 26.88
CA LYS A 618 9.64 15.63 28.07
C LYS A 618 8.83 15.99 29.33
N GLU A 619 8.42 17.24 29.44
CA GLU A 619 7.63 17.73 30.57
C GLU A 619 6.27 17.00 30.62
N TYR A 620 5.63 16.78 29.46
CA TYR A 620 4.40 16.00 29.41
C TYR A 620 4.64 14.54 29.79
N GLN A 621 5.66 13.90 29.21
CA GLN A 621 6.01 12.50 29.53
C GLN A 621 6.25 12.34 31.04
N GLU A 622 7.04 13.23 31.66
CA GLU A 622 7.33 13.24 33.10
C GLU A 622 6.08 13.52 33.96
N SER A 623 5.15 14.33 33.47
CA SER A 623 3.89 14.56 34.20
C SER A 623 2.97 13.34 34.22
N ILE A 624 3.09 12.43 33.25
CA ILE A 624 2.29 11.20 33.16
C ILE A 624 3.02 10.03 33.87
N ILE A 625 4.27 9.78 33.54
CA ILE A 625 5.12 8.71 34.11
C ILE A 625 6.47 9.33 34.52
N PRO A 626 6.58 9.83 35.75
CA PRO A 626 7.82 10.46 36.25
C PRO A 626 8.99 9.48 36.26
N THR A 627 10.16 9.95 35.87
CA THR A 627 11.40 9.16 35.94
C THR A 627 11.64 8.64 37.36
N GLY A 628 11.90 7.35 37.49
CA GLY A 628 12.13 6.69 38.78
C GLY A 628 10.88 6.27 39.55
N ALA A 629 9.68 6.56 39.05
CA ALA A 629 8.45 6.06 39.66
C ALA A 629 8.41 4.53 39.63
N LYS A 630 7.74 3.92 40.61
CA LYS A 630 7.38 2.51 40.55
C LYS A 630 6.22 2.36 39.58
N VAL A 631 6.39 1.57 38.52
CA VAL A 631 5.37 1.38 37.48
C VAL A 631 5.03 -0.10 37.35
N PHE A 632 3.74 -0.44 37.36
CA PHE A 632 3.23 -1.74 37.03
C PHE A 632 2.53 -1.70 35.68
N GLY A 633 2.99 -2.53 34.73
CA GLY A 633 2.40 -2.69 33.41
C GLY A 633 1.57 -3.96 33.28
N LEU A 634 0.43 -3.90 32.60
CA LEU A 634 -0.39 -5.04 32.25
C LEU A 634 -0.62 -5.08 30.75
N THR A 635 -0.24 -6.17 30.08
CA THR A 635 -0.46 -6.37 28.64
C THR A 635 -0.88 -7.80 28.34
N ALA A 636 -1.90 -7.97 27.51
CA ALA A 636 -2.34 -9.29 27.05
C ALA A 636 -1.46 -9.90 25.95
N GLY A 637 -0.40 -9.20 25.56
CA GLY A 637 0.69 -9.67 24.71
C GLY A 637 1.98 -9.85 25.49
N LEU A 638 3.11 -9.84 24.77
CA LEU A 638 4.44 -9.99 25.38
C LEU A 638 4.77 -8.81 26.31
N PRO A 639 5.48 -9.05 27.46
CA PRO A 639 5.89 -7.99 28.38
C PRO A 639 6.67 -6.86 27.69
N VAL A 640 7.38 -7.12 26.60
CA VAL A 640 8.14 -6.13 25.83
C VAL A 640 7.27 -4.94 25.36
N ASN A 641 5.97 -5.12 25.20
CA ASN A 641 5.04 -4.06 24.78
C ASN A 641 5.08 -2.83 25.70
N LEU A 642 5.35 -3.04 27.01
CA LEU A 642 5.32 -1.98 28.00
C LEU A 642 6.69 -1.75 28.71
N GLN A 643 7.71 -2.54 28.42
CA GLN A 643 9.03 -2.42 29.07
C GLN A 643 9.63 -1.03 28.93
N GLY A 644 9.45 -0.38 27.77
CA GLY A 644 9.93 0.98 27.53
C GLY A 644 9.27 2.05 28.41
N LEU A 645 8.03 1.81 28.86
CA LEU A 645 7.29 2.72 29.73
C LEU A 645 7.50 2.43 31.21
N VAL A 646 7.66 1.16 31.55
CA VAL A 646 7.75 0.68 32.94
C VAL A 646 9.16 0.90 33.52
N GLY A 647 10.20 0.82 32.70
CA GLY A 647 11.58 1.02 33.13
C GLY A 647 12.12 -0.08 34.07
N HIS A 648 13.32 0.14 34.61
CA HIS A 648 14.02 -0.87 35.41
C HIS A 648 13.44 -1.09 36.83
N ASN A 649 12.74 -0.09 37.37
CA ASN A 649 12.18 -0.14 38.73
C ASN A 649 10.73 -0.67 38.74
N GLY A 650 10.20 -1.05 37.59
CA GLY A 650 8.85 -1.52 37.47
C GLY A 650 8.74 -2.99 37.10
N LYS A 651 7.52 -3.44 36.93
CA LYS A 651 7.19 -4.81 36.57
C LYS A 651 6.11 -4.84 35.51
N VAL A 652 6.25 -5.72 34.53
CA VAL A 652 5.18 -6.00 33.55
C VAL A 652 4.64 -7.40 33.77
N TRP A 653 3.32 -7.53 33.88
CA TRP A 653 2.61 -8.77 33.73
C TRP A 653 2.11 -8.89 32.30
N GLY A 654 2.53 -9.92 31.60
CA GLY A 654 2.18 -10.17 30.20
C GLY A 654 2.03 -11.66 29.92
N LEU A 655 1.62 -11.99 28.70
CA LEU A 655 1.55 -13.36 28.23
C LEU A 655 2.89 -13.75 27.57
N GLU A 656 3.57 -14.74 28.13
CA GLU A 656 4.89 -15.21 27.68
C GLU A 656 4.83 -16.55 26.92
N SER A 657 3.61 -17.04 26.61
CA SER A 657 3.36 -18.24 25.84
C SER A 657 2.24 -18.00 24.83
N PHE A 658 2.07 -18.90 23.88
CA PHE A 658 0.82 -18.94 23.12
C PHE A 658 -0.36 -19.12 24.06
N GLY A 659 -1.55 -18.66 23.63
CA GLY A 659 -2.77 -18.77 24.41
C GLY A 659 -3.38 -20.18 24.42
N PHE A 660 -4.62 -20.28 24.87
CA PHE A 660 -5.31 -21.56 25.06
C PHE A 660 -6.78 -21.44 24.63
N SER A 661 -7.35 -22.53 24.13
CA SER A 661 -8.77 -22.61 23.79
C SER A 661 -9.62 -22.80 25.03
N ALA A 662 -10.36 -21.78 25.45
CA ALA A 662 -11.35 -21.80 26.51
C ALA A 662 -12.23 -20.53 26.46
N PRO A 663 -13.40 -20.48 27.14
CA PRO A 663 -14.11 -19.22 27.33
C PRO A 663 -13.20 -18.16 27.94
N TYR A 664 -13.23 -16.94 27.39
CA TYR A 664 -12.24 -15.89 27.73
C TYR A 664 -12.15 -15.59 29.24
N LYS A 665 -13.24 -15.71 30.00
CA LYS A 665 -13.23 -15.54 31.47
C LYS A 665 -12.40 -16.59 32.17
N VAL A 666 -12.41 -17.83 31.66
CA VAL A 666 -11.57 -18.93 32.19
C VAL A 666 -10.11 -18.61 31.87
N LEU A 667 -9.83 -18.08 30.69
CA LEU A 667 -8.48 -17.65 30.32
C LEU A 667 -8.00 -16.48 31.19
N ASP A 668 -8.83 -15.49 31.48
CA ASP A 668 -8.50 -14.41 32.43
C ASP A 668 -8.07 -14.95 33.78
N GLU A 669 -8.80 -15.91 34.34
CA GLU A 669 -8.46 -16.54 35.60
C GLU A 669 -7.16 -17.35 35.53
N LYS A 670 -7.04 -18.21 34.52
CA LYS A 670 -5.88 -19.11 34.37
C LYS A 670 -4.58 -18.38 34.01
N LEU A 671 -4.66 -17.32 33.25
CA LEU A 671 -3.51 -16.52 32.82
C LEU A 671 -3.21 -15.34 33.77
N GLY A 672 -4.06 -15.13 34.79
CA GLY A 672 -3.85 -14.10 35.82
C GLY A 672 -4.20 -12.69 35.39
N PHE A 673 -5.13 -12.51 34.44
CA PHE A 673 -5.63 -11.18 34.03
C PHE A 673 -6.86 -10.80 34.87
N THR A 674 -6.69 -10.83 36.18
CA THR A 674 -7.75 -10.57 37.17
C THR A 674 -7.36 -9.42 38.11
N ALA A 675 -8.36 -8.80 38.74
CA ALA A 675 -8.17 -7.72 39.73
C ALA A 675 -7.30 -8.20 40.91
N GLU A 676 -7.50 -9.44 41.37
CA GLU A 676 -6.78 -10.04 42.45
C GLU A 676 -5.29 -10.23 42.12
N ASN A 677 -4.98 -10.68 40.89
CA ASN A 677 -3.59 -10.82 40.49
C ASN A 677 -2.92 -9.45 40.36
N VAL A 678 -3.58 -8.45 39.78
CA VAL A 678 -3.05 -7.07 39.76
C VAL A 678 -2.73 -6.62 41.17
N TYR A 679 -3.65 -6.78 42.12
CA TYR A 679 -3.43 -6.46 43.52
C TYR A 679 -2.20 -7.17 44.08
N ASN A 680 -2.09 -8.50 43.93
CA ASN A 680 -0.99 -9.30 44.46
C ASN A 680 0.36 -8.90 43.85
N GLN A 681 0.41 -8.67 42.52
CA GLN A 681 1.64 -8.29 41.82
C GLN A 681 2.12 -6.90 42.27
N VAL A 682 1.21 -5.94 42.43
CA VAL A 682 1.52 -4.58 42.89
C VAL A 682 1.96 -4.59 44.36
N LYS A 683 1.26 -5.31 45.23
CA LYS A 683 1.63 -5.44 46.66
C LYS A 683 3.05 -6.02 46.83
N ALA A 684 3.41 -6.96 45.97
CA ALA A 684 4.77 -7.54 45.98
C ALA A 684 5.88 -6.57 45.51
N MET A 685 5.52 -5.47 44.84
CA MET A 685 6.45 -4.40 44.43
C MET A 685 6.60 -3.29 45.46
N LEU A 686 5.57 -3.05 46.29
CA LEU A 686 5.54 -1.99 47.28
C LEU A 686 6.36 -2.35 48.54
#